data_053d7905d84d6a91f731c50a1aaed611
#
_entry.id   053d7905d84d6a91f731c50a1aaed611
#
_cell.length_a   1.000
_cell.length_b   1.000
_cell.length_c   1.000
_cell.angle_alpha   90.00
_cell.angle_beta   90.00
_cell.angle_gamma   90.00
#
_symmetry.space_group_name_H-M   'P 1'
#
loop_
_entity.id
_entity.type
_entity.pdbx_description
1 polymer ?
#
loop_
_entity_poly.entity_id
_entity_poly.type
_entity_poly.pdbx_seq_one_letter_code
_entity_poly.pdbx_strand_id
1 'polypeptide(L)'
;MGYTIGVDVGGTFTDVVLGGTSGAIAVAKCLSTHYDPIAGIVAGVTWALGDRDPAQVTRVVHATTLATNAVLERKGVRVAFVTTQGFRAAVPLGRYARVEEDRYDLRFSPPPPPVAAGDCFEVVERVSARGAVLTPLDLDSVRRAAAAITARGITSAAVCLLHAYANPVHERQAAEVLRESIPDVVTSSEIWPEIREYERATTTIMSAYIGPLMASYLSQLRERLAEIGIRAPVHVMESSGGVISAELAARRAVATIESGPAAGVLAAAGTGFPDVISFDMGGTTAKACVVRGGTPEITNEFHVGGKGSFGGRRAGTGVPIKTPAIDLAEVGAGGGSVAWLDAAGALRVGPHSAGSSPGPACYGLGGSEPTVTDANLVLGYLSSASLPLTPDLAAKALDRLASPLGVSREEAAYAVHEIVSASMASAVHVVTVQRGIDPRGFALVAFGGAGPMHAARVAERFGIGTVVVPAHCGVASAAGLLTGALSTDRVLSRLDAPDPSAVFTSLTAEAAADLGVSPSDPGVVVTRSVDVRFKGQSHDLTVSWTPSREVLAARFFARYEEVYGIAQRGEIELVSYRIRLTAPTAPPPDTTPPPHAATPTADTTPPPHATATTADTTPPPDAATPTADTTTPPDATTPTADTTPPPDATTPPDATTTAPPDAPSAAPVAPDRSTLAPAPCPEDSTPSPSPPHFGAGAARRGTAEPGATRTAPSTATPSGAAGDATARDATAGDGAAAAVPRARRAYFPETNGYADVPVHTRDTMAGAPLPGPAVIEDAESTIVVPPGWTATLAETRAVHLTRSTTCQTS
;
A
#
# COMPACT_ATOMS: atom_id res chain seq x y z
N MET A 1 6.84 2.17 -34.82
CA MET A 1 7.38 1.80 -33.48
C MET A 1 6.31 2.21 -32.48
N GLY A 2 5.93 1.33 -31.57
CA GLY A 2 4.87 1.62 -30.60
C GLY A 2 5.44 2.04 -29.26
N TYR A 3 4.72 2.88 -28.52
CA TYR A 3 5.05 3.30 -27.17
C TYR A 3 4.20 2.56 -26.14
N THR A 4 4.77 2.27 -24.98
CA THR A 4 4.04 1.84 -23.80
C THR A 4 4.14 2.92 -22.73
N ILE A 5 3.05 3.26 -22.07
CA ILE A 5 3.02 4.23 -20.98
C ILE A 5 2.74 3.50 -19.68
N GLY A 6 3.61 3.71 -18.68
CA GLY A 6 3.38 3.33 -17.29
C GLY A 6 2.96 4.56 -16.48
N VAL A 7 1.86 4.45 -15.74
CA VAL A 7 1.33 5.53 -14.88
C VAL A 7 1.11 5.00 -13.49
N ASP A 8 1.82 5.56 -12.51
CA ASP A 8 1.59 5.27 -11.08
C ASP A 8 1.06 6.52 -10.37
N VAL A 9 -0.16 6.43 -9.84
CA VAL A 9 -0.78 7.51 -9.05
C VAL A 9 -0.61 7.21 -7.58
N GLY A 10 0.36 7.88 -6.98
CA GLY A 10 0.59 7.87 -5.55
C GLY A 10 -0.18 8.96 -4.80
N GLY A 11 -0.11 8.94 -3.47
CA GLY A 11 -0.77 9.94 -2.61
C GLY A 11 -0.18 11.36 -2.72
N THR A 12 1.05 11.52 -3.23
CA THR A 12 1.73 12.81 -3.32
C THR A 12 2.09 13.17 -4.76
N PHE A 13 2.57 12.21 -5.53
CA PHE A 13 3.01 12.39 -6.91
C PHE A 13 2.32 11.39 -7.83
N THR A 14 2.10 11.84 -9.06
CA THR A 14 1.75 11.01 -10.20
C THR A 14 2.98 10.86 -11.07
N ASP A 15 3.44 9.64 -11.23
CA ASP A 15 4.65 9.28 -11.97
C ASP A 15 4.26 8.67 -13.32
N VAL A 16 4.86 9.15 -14.40
CA VAL A 16 4.61 8.66 -15.76
C VAL A 16 5.93 8.31 -16.42
N VAL A 17 5.98 7.13 -17.02
CA VAL A 17 7.13 6.66 -17.79
C VAL A 17 6.68 6.24 -19.17
N LEU A 18 7.30 6.80 -20.20
CA LEU A 18 7.12 6.43 -21.59
C LEU A 18 8.25 5.50 -22.02
N GLY A 19 7.94 4.25 -22.34
CA GLY A 19 8.87 3.28 -22.91
C GLY A 19 8.68 3.14 -24.40
N GLY A 20 9.78 3.09 -25.16
CA GLY A 20 9.79 2.83 -26.60
C GLY A 20 10.55 1.55 -26.94
N THR A 21 10.27 0.98 -28.12
CA THR A 21 10.97 -0.23 -28.60
C THR A 21 12.46 -0.01 -28.89
N SER A 22 12.90 1.25 -28.96
CA SER A 22 14.30 1.65 -29.19
C SER A 22 15.04 1.99 -27.89
N GLY A 23 14.49 1.68 -26.71
CA GLY A 23 15.09 2.04 -25.43
C GLY A 23 14.89 3.51 -25.02
N ALA A 24 14.20 4.33 -25.82
CA ALA A 24 13.93 5.72 -25.48
C ALA A 24 12.94 5.76 -24.30
N ILE A 25 13.35 6.32 -23.16
CA ILE A 25 12.50 6.53 -22.00
C ILE A 25 12.35 8.02 -21.75
N ALA A 26 11.10 8.48 -21.63
CA ALA A 26 10.78 9.80 -21.11
C ALA A 26 10.07 9.61 -19.76
N VAL A 27 10.39 10.48 -18.82
CA VAL A 27 9.89 10.41 -17.43
C VAL A 27 9.25 11.72 -17.07
N ALA A 28 8.04 11.67 -16.52
CA ALA A 28 7.36 12.82 -15.94
C ALA A 28 6.98 12.52 -14.49
N LYS A 29 7.14 13.50 -13.61
CA LYS A 29 6.71 13.46 -12.24
C LYS A 29 5.95 14.74 -11.91
N CYS A 30 4.67 14.62 -11.57
CA CYS A 30 3.81 15.76 -11.25
C CYS A 30 3.10 15.55 -9.92
N LEU A 31 2.67 16.62 -9.28
CA LEU A 31 1.89 16.53 -8.04
C LEU A 31 0.54 15.87 -8.31
N SER A 32 0.15 14.93 -7.46
CA SER A 32 -1.17 14.33 -7.53
C SER A 32 -2.24 15.36 -7.16
N THR A 33 -3.25 15.48 -8.00
CA THR A 33 -4.42 16.34 -7.77
C THR A 33 -5.50 15.49 -7.09
N HIS A 34 -5.66 15.63 -5.78
CA HIS A 34 -6.59 14.79 -4.99
C HIS A 34 -8.06 14.93 -5.41
N TYR A 35 -8.47 16.07 -5.95
CA TYR A 35 -9.83 16.34 -6.43
C TYR A 35 -10.07 15.86 -7.88
N ASP A 36 -9.02 15.73 -8.69
CA ASP A 36 -9.07 15.20 -10.06
C ASP A 36 -7.74 14.48 -10.40
N PRO A 37 -7.57 13.22 -9.96
CA PRO A 37 -6.34 12.47 -10.23
C PRO A 37 -6.07 12.29 -11.73
N ILE A 38 -7.11 12.27 -12.56
CA ILE A 38 -7.00 12.07 -14.01
C ILE A 38 -6.34 13.29 -14.69
N ALA A 39 -6.60 14.50 -14.18
CA ALA A 39 -5.94 15.70 -14.71
C ALA A 39 -4.41 15.62 -14.56
N GLY A 40 -3.92 15.14 -13.41
CA GLY A 40 -2.49 14.89 -13.19
C GLY A 40 -1.92 13.84 -14.15
N ILE A 41 -2.67 12.77 -14.41
CA ILE A 41 -2.26 11.73 -15.38
C ILE A 41 -2.14 12.33 -16.79
N VAL A 42 -3.17 13.03 -17.25
CA VAL A 42 -3.20 13.62 -18.60
C VAL A 42 -2.05 14.62 -18.77
N ALA A 43 -1.80 15.46 -17.78
CA ALA A 43 -0.69 16.41 -17.80
C ALA A 43 0.67 15.69 -17.89
N GLY A 44 0.90 14.68 -17.03
CA GLY A 44 2.13 13.88 -17.03
C GLY A 44 2.34 13.10 -18.32
N VAL A 45 1.28 12.49 -18.86
CA VAL A 45 1.31 11.77 -20.14
C VAL A 45 1.62 12.71 -21.30
N THR A 46 0.95 13.87 -21.36
CA THR A 46 1.20 14.89 -22.40
C THR A 46 2.65 15.38 -22.35
N TRP A 47 3.16 15.63 -21.14
CA TRP A 47 4.55 16.03 -20.97
C TRP A 47 5.54 14.94 -21.40
N ALA A 48 5.30 13.69 -21.03
CA ALA A 48 6.17 12.56 -21.38
C ALA A 48 6.15 12.24 -22.88
N LEU A 49 5.02 12.44 -23.56
CA LEU A 49 4.90 12.31 -25.01
C LEU A 49 5.67 13.41 -25.74
N GLY A 50 5.63 14.66 -25.24
CA GLY A 50 6.21 15.80 -25.96
C GLY A 50 5.62 15.91 -27.36
N ASP A 51 6.48 16.00 -28.38
CA ASP A 51 6.07 16.12 -29.80
C ASP A 51 5.77 14.77 -30.48
N ARG A 52 5.72 13.65 -29.72
CA ARG A 52 5.45 12.32 -30.28
C ARG A 52 3.95 12.15 -30.55
N ASP A 53 3.65 11.41 -31.62
CA ASP A 53 2.27 11.11 -32.00
C ASP A 53 1.59 10.20 -30.97
N PRO A 54 0.50 10.66 -30.30
CA PRO A 54 -0.25 9.86 -29.35
C PRO A 54 -0.85 8.58 -29.92
N ALA A 55 -1.11 8.54 -31.23
CA ALA A 55 -1.65 7.35 -31.91
C ALA A 55 -0.63 6.20 -31.97
N GLN A 56 0.65 6.45 -31.72
CA GLN A 56 1.68 5.42 -31.63
C GLN A 56 1.74 4.74 -30.25
N VAL A 57 0.99 5.22 -29.27
CA VAL A 57 0.84 4.51 -27.99
C VAL A 57 0.07 3.21 -28.24
N THR A 58 0.67 2.09 -27.88
CA THR A 58 0.09 0.74 -28.06
C THR A 58 -0.51 0.18 -26.80
N ARG A 59 -0.09 0.70 -25.64
CA ARG A 59 -0.53 0.19 -24.33
C ARG A 59 -0.35 1.27 -23.26
N VAL A 60 -1.31 1.37 -22.35
CA VAL A 60 -1.20 2.14 -21.10
C VAL A 60 -1.35 1.15 -19.94
N VAL A 61 -0.39 1.13 -19.02
CA VAL A 61 -0.44 0.32 -17.81
C VAL A 61 -0.51 1.24 -16.60
N HIS A 62 -1.51 1.04 -15.80
CA HIS A 62 -1.85 1.94 -14.70
C HIS A 62 -1.80 1.23 -13.34
N ALA A 63 -1.17 1.86 -12.36
CA ALA A 63 -1.29 1.55 -10.95
C ALA A 63 -1.88 2.75 -10.21
N THR A 64 -2.69 2.50 -9.19
CA THR A 64 -3.39 3.56 -8.48
C THR A 64 -3.58 3.24 -7.01
N THR A 65 -3.47 4.26 -6.17
CA THR A 65 -3.84 4.18 -4.76
C THR A 65 -5.34 4.38 -4.51
N LEU A 66 -6.16 4.54 -5.56
CA LEU A 66 -7.60 4.79 -5.43
C LEU A 66 -8.29 3.71 -4.57
N ALA A 67 -8.03 2.43 -4.87
CA ALA A 67 -8.61 1.30 -4.15
C ALA A 67 -8.15 1.28 -2.68
N THR A 68 -6.85 1.44 -2.44
CA THR A 68 -6.26 1.49 -1.10
C THR A 68 -6.83 2.66 -0.29
N ASN A 69 -6.85 3.87 -0.87
CA ASN A 69 -7.35 5.07 -0.22
C ASN A 69 -8.85 4.98 0.07
N ALA A 70 -9.66 4.42 -0.85
CA ALA A 70 -11.10 4.22 -0.63
C ALA A 70 -11.36 3.36 0.62
N VAL A 71 -10.53 2.34 0.89
CA VAL A 71 -10.64 1.51 2.09
C VAL A 71 -10.15 2.25 3.33
N LEU A 72 -8.97 2.87 3.28
CA LEU A 72 -8.35 3.55 4.42
C LEU A 72 -9.14 4.77 4.89
N GLU A 73 -9.65 5.57 3.95
CA GLU A 73 -10.41 6.78 4.21
C GLU A 73 -11.92 6.53 4.33
N ARG A 74 -12.36 5.28 4.14
CA ARG A 74 -13.77 4.86 4.18
C ARG A 74 -14.66 5.62 3.19
N LYS A 75 -14.16 5.85 1.99
CA LYS A 75 -14.82 6.60 0.91
C LYS A 75 -15.44 5.71 -0.18
N GLY A 76 -15.59 4.41 0.06
CA GLY A 76 -16.27 3.50 -0.86
C GLY A 76 -17.79 3.66 -0.84
N VAL A 77 -18.47 2.95 -1.73
CA VAL A 77 -19.93 2.96 -1.79
C VAL A 77 -20.52 2.17 -0.62
N ARG A 78 -21.75 2.51 -0.20
CA ARG A 78 -22.47 1.72 0.80
C ARG A 78 -22.88 0.37 0.22
N VAL A 79 -22.53 -0.72 0.91
CA VAL A 79 -22.73 -2.10 0.45
C VAL A 79 -23.75 -2.82 1.32
N ALA A 80 -24.67 -3.54 0.69
CA ALA A 80 -25.51 -4.54 1.35
C ALA A 80 -24.79 -5.90 1.34
N PHE A 81 -24.70 -6.55 2.49
CA PHE A 81 -24.17 -7.91 2.59
C PHE A 81 -25.33 -8.92 2.65
N VAL A 82 -25.35 -9.85 1.70
CA VAL A 82 -26.37 -10.89 1.60
C VAL A 82 -25.72 -12.24 1.90
N THR A 83 -26.25 -12.96 2.89
CA THR A 83 -25.68 -14.23 3.35
C THR A 83 -26.75 -15.26 3.72
N THR A 84 -26.34 -16.48 3.98
CA THR A 84 -27.20 -17.58 4.45
C THR A 84 -27.84 -17.24 5.78
N GLN A 85 -29.11 -17.59 5.96
CA GLN A 85 -29.85 -17.38 7.22
C GLN A 85 -29.12 -17.96 8.43
N GLY A 86 -29.01 -17.13 9.51
CA GLY A 86 -28.27 -17.42 10.75
C GLY A 86 -26.83 -16.93 10.74
N PHE A 87 -26.31 -16.32 9.63
CA PHE A 87 -24.91 -15.93 9.50
C PHE A 87 -24.67 -14.42 9.29
N ARG A 88 -25.69 -13.59 9.36
CA ARG A 88 -25.53 -12.13 9.17
C ARG A 88 -24.56 -11.45 10.14
N ALA A 89 -24.35 -12.06 11.31
CA ALA A 89 -23.45 -11.52 12.32
C ALA A 89 -21.96 -11.87 12.07
N ALA A 90 -21.64 -12.75 11.13
CA ALA A 90 -20.28 -13.23 10.90
C ALA A 90 -19.30 -12.07 10.56
N VAL A 91 -19.72 -11.17 9.67
CA VAL A 91 -18.90 -10.00 9.30
C VAL A 91 -18.87 -8.94 10.39
N PRO A 92 -20.00 -8.49 10.98
CA PRO A 92 -19.98 -7.53 12.10
C PRO A 92 -19.18 -7.98 13.32
N LEU A 93 -19.14 -9.28 13.62
CA LEU A 93 -18.37 -9.82 14.75
C LEU A 93 -16.86 -9.84 14.48
N GLY A 94 -16.43 -9.96 13.21
CA GLY A 94 -15.04 -9.76 12.78
C GLY A 94 -14.02 -10.65 13.48
N ARG A 95 -14.36 -11.90 13.88
CA ARG A 95 -13.51 -12.84 14.64
C ARG A 95 -12.97 -12.30 15.96
N TYR A 96 -13.33 -11.09 16.40
CA TYR A 96 -12.78 -10.42 17.58
C TYR A 96 -11.24 -10.39 17.58
N ALA A 97 -10.63 -10.21 16.39
CA ALA A 97 -9.19 -10.17 16.25
C ALA A 97 -8.60 -9.03 17.08
N ARG A 98 -7.57 -9.35 17.88
CA ARG A 98 -6.80 -8.40 18.68
C ARG A 98 -5.33 -8.57 18.39
N VAL A 99 -4.61 -7.47 18.29
CA VAL A 99 -3.15 -7.48 18.32
C VAL A 99 -2.66 -7.77 19.73
N GLU A 100 -1.40 -8.15 19.87
CA GLU A 100 -0.82 -8.54 21.16
C GLU A 100 -0.98 -7.43 22.22
N GLU A 101 -0.77 -6.17 21.80
CA GLU A 101 -0.86 -5.01 22.68
C GLU A 101 -2.28 -4.79 23.22
N ASP A 102 -3.31 -5.13 22.43
CA ASP A 102 -4.72 -4.95 22.80
C ASP A 102 -5.33 -6.22 23.45
N ARG A 103 -4.56 -7.31 23.60
CA ARG A 103 -5.06 -8.64 24.03
C ARG A 103 -5.76 -8.60 25.38
N TYR A 104 -5.23 -7.84 26.32
CA TYR A 104 -5.73 -7.72 27.68
C TYR A 104 -6.43 -6.38 27.97
N ASP A 105 -6.61 -5.54 26.93
CA ASP A 105 -7.34 -4.28 27.12
C ASP A 105 -8.84 -4.55 27.25
N LEU A 106 -9.38 -4.33 28.45
CA LEU A 106 -10.80 -4.48 28.75
C LEU A 106 -11.66 -3.40 28.09
N ARG A 107 -11.04 -2.30 27.62
CA ARG A 107 -11.73 -1.20 26.92
C ARG A 107 -11.58 -1.31 25.39
N PHE A 108 -10.99 -2.41 24.92
CA PHE A 108 -10.82 -2.62 23.49
C PHE A 108 -12.17 -2.53 22.77
N SER A 109 -12.23 -1.64 21.80
CA SER A 109 -13.32 -1.54 20.83
C SER A 109 -12.80 -2.06 19.47
N PRO A 110 -13.43 -3.09 18.89
CA PRO A 110 -13.00 -3.58 17.59
C PRO A 110 -13.17 -2.48 16.53
N PRO A 111 -12.36 -2.47 15.48
CA PRO A 111 -12.56 -1.57 14.36
C PRO A 111 -13.97 -1.72 13.82
N PRO A 112 -14.63 -0.63 13.37
CA PRO A 112 -15.93 -0.74 12.74
C PRO A 112 -15.88 -1.71 11.56
N PRO A 113 -16.86 -2.63 11.47
CA PRO A 113 -16.89 -3.62 10.38
C PRO A 113 -17.05 -2.92 9.01
N PRO A 114 -16.64 -3.59 7.91
CA PRO A 114 -16.76 -3.03 6.56
C PRO A 114 -18.23 -2.81 6.13
N VAL A 115 -19.18 -3.53 6.74
CA VAL A 115 -20.62 -3.36 6.54
C VAL A 115 -21.30 -3.24 7.90
N ALA A 116 -22.18 -2.25 8.04
CA ALA A 116 -22.98 -2.08 9.26
C ALA A 116 -23.92 -3.28 9.47
N ALA A 117 -24.13 -3.68 10.73
CA ALA A 117 -25.00 -4.82 11.05
C ALA A 117 -26.43 -4.66 10.48
N GLY A 118 -26.93 -3.42 10.36
CA GLY A 118 -28.20 -3.11 9.75
C GLY A 118 -28.26 -3.39 8.23
N ASP A 119 -27.14 -3.38 7.55
CA ASP A 119 -27.05 -3.61 6.10
C ASP A 119 -26.66 -5.05 5.75
N CYS A 120 -26.75 -5.97 6.72
CA CYS A 120 -26.59 -7.41 6.55
C CYS A 120 -27.97 -8.07 6.41
N PHE A 121 -28.18 -8.77 5.31
CA PHE A 121 -29.45 -9.41 4.94
C PHE A 121 -29.28 -10.94 4.85
N GLU A 122 -30.32 -11.68 5.13
CA GLU A 122 -30.31 -13.13 5.12
C GLU A 122 -31.27 -13.68 4.07
N VAL A 123 -30.82 -14.77 3.41
CA VAL A 123 -31.66 -15.56 2.51
C VAL A 123 -31.75 -17.01 2.99
N VAL A 124 -32.89 -17.62 2.76
CA VAL A 124 -33.15 -19.00 3.19
C VAL A 124 -32.59 -19.94 2.15
N GLU A 125 -31.54 -20.62 2.51
CA GLU A 125 -30.86 -21.63 1.68
C GLU A 125 -29.86 -22.42 2.55
N ARG A 126 -29.40 -23.58 2.05
CA ARG A 126 -28.25 -24.27 2.65
C ARG A 126 -27.57 -25.18 1.63
N VAL A 127 -26.26 -24.98 1.48
CA VAL A 127 -25.34 -25.90 0.79
C VAL A 127 -24.43 -26.56 1.83
N SER A 128 -24.12 -27.84 1.69
CA SER A 128 -23.15 -28.55 2.53
C SER A 128 -21.71 -28.22 2.11
N ALA A 129 -20.73 -28.52 2.98
CA ALA A 129 -19.30 -28.36 2.67
C ALA A 129 -18.84 -29.24 1.47
N ARG A 130 -19.62 -30.23 1.09
CA ARG A 130 -19.37 -31.11 -0.10
C ARG A 130 -20.14 -30.68 -1.35
N GLY A 131 -20.84 -29.50 -1.29
CA GLY A 131 -21.59 -28.95 -2.41
C GLY A 131 -22.99 -29.51 -2.60
N ALA A 132 -23.48 -30.41 -1.74
CA ALA A 132 -24.86 -30.92 -1.82
C ALA A 132 -25.85 -29.84 -1.33
N VAL A 133 -26.94 -29.64 -2.07
CA VAL A 133 -28.02 -28.74 -1.65
C VAL A 133 -28.82 -29.46 -0.55
N LEU A 134 -28.82 -28.88 0.64
CA LEU A 134 -29.58 -29.35 1.81
C LEU A 134 -30.92 -28.63 1.91
N THR A 135 -30.96 -27.34 1.64
CA THR A 135 -32.19 -26.53 1.56
C THR A 135 -32.09 -25.72 0.27
N PRO A 136 -33.06 -25.88 -0.66
CA PRO A 136 -33.16 -25.07 -1.86
C PRO A 136 -33.23 -23.56 -1.53
N LEU A 137 -32.74 -22.71 -2.43
CA LEU A 137 -32.87 -21.27 -2.27
C LEU A 137 -34.33 -20.82 -2.34
N ASP A 138 -34.81 -20.16 -1.29
CA ASP A 138 -36.10 -19.47 -1.28
C ASP A 138 -35.96 -18.12 -2.00
N LEU A 139 -36.40 -18.06 -3.27
CA LEU A 139 -36.36 -16.84 -4.08
C LEU A 139 -37.20 -15.71 -3.50
N ASP A 140 -38.25 -15.99 -2.73
CA ASP A 140 -39.04 -14.96 -2.07
C ASP A 140 -38.25 -14.29 -0.93
N SER A 141 -37.38 -15.04 -0.25
CA SER A 141 -36.45 -14.46 0.73
C SER A 141 -35.46 -13.52 0.06
N VAL A 142 -34.98 -13.85 -1.17
CA VAL A 142 -34.10 -12.98 -1.97
C VAL A 142 -34.84 -11.71 -2.41
N ARG A 143 -36.08 -11.83 -2.90
CA ARG A 143 -36.90 -10.65 -3.28
C ARG A 143 -37.18 -9.73 -2.10
N ARG A 144 -37.45 -10.30 -0.90
CA ARG A 144 -37.59 -9.50 0.33
C ARG A 144 -36.30 -8.76 0.68
N ALA A 145 -35.14 -9.42 0.56
CA ALA A 145 -33.84 -8.79 0.76
C ALA A 145 -33.61 -7.66 -0.26
N ALA A 146 -33.86 -7.92 -1.56
CA ALA A 146 -33.76 -6.93 -2.63
C ALA A 146 -34.59 -5.67 -2.36
N ALA A 147 -35.89 -5.86 -2.00
CA ALA A 147 -36.78 -4.75 -1.67
C ALA A 147 -36.29 -3.94 -0.45
N ALA A 148 -35.78 -4.63 0.59
CA ALA A 148 -35.26 -3.97 1.78
C ALA A 148 -33.93 -3.21 1.50
N ILE A 149 -33.08 -3.73 0.62
CA ILE A 149 -31.83 -3.06 0.18
C ILE A 149 -32.17 -1.80 -0.61
N THR A 150 -33.06 -1.92 -1.61
CA THR A 150 -33.51 -0.79 -2.45
C THR A 150 -34.20 0.30 -1.61
N ALA A 151 -35.05 -0.09 -0.65
CA ALA A 151 -35.72 0.87 0.27
C ALA A 151 -34.70 1.67 1.12
N ARG A 152 -33.49 1.19 1.31
CA ARG A 152 -32.39 1.90 1.99
C ARG A 152 -31.52 2.73 1.06
N GLY A 153 -31.82 2.78 -0.22
CA GLY A 153 -31.03 3.48 -1.23
C GLY A 153 -29.62 2.87 -1.45
N ILE A 154 -29.44 1.58 -1.17
CA ILE A 154 -28.16 0.89 -1.39
C ILE A 154 -28.13 0.38 -2.81
N THR A 155 -27.07 0.72 -3.55
CA THR A 155 -26.91 0.40 -4.98
C THR A 155 -25.88 -0.69 -5.25
N SER A 156 -25.16 -1.16 -4.22
CA SER A 156 -24.16 -2.23 -4.36
C SER A 156 -24.42 -3.34 -3.35
N ALA A 157 -24.35 -4.60 -3.77
CA ALA A 157 -24.56 -5.77 -2.94
C ALA A 157 -23.45 -6.80 -3.10
N ALA A 158 -22.98 -7.32 -1.96
CA ALA A 158 -22.05 -8.46 -1.88
C ALA A 158 -22.79 -9.69 -1.42
N VAL A 159 -22.81 -10.73 -2.24
CA VAL A 159 -23.45 -12.02 -1.93
C VAL A 159 -22.38 -13.04 -1.57
N CYS A 160 -22.43 -13.54 -0.32
CA CYS A 160 -21.53 -14.60 0.13
C CYS A 160 -22.32 -15.64 0.94
N LEU A 161 -22.71 -16.72 0.27
CA LEU A 161 -23.44 -17.80 0.88
C LEU A 161 -22.49 -18.88 1.40
N LEU A 162 -22.95 -19.63 2.42
CA LEU A 162 -22.15 -20.71 2.97
C LEU A 162 -21.85 -21.78 1.93
N HIS A 163 -20.58 -22.17 1.85
CA HIS A 163 -20.07 -23.21 0.95
C HIS A 163 -20.32 -22.97 -0.54
N ALA A 164 -20.56 -21.71 -0.95
CA ALA A 164 -20.71 -21.35 -2.36
C ALA A 164 -19.45 -21.66 -3.20
N TYR A 165 -18.26 -21.73 -2.57
CA TYR A 165 -17.05 -22.22 -3.23
C TYR A 165 -17.19 -23.68 -3.72
N ALA A 166 -17.94 -24.52 -3.01
CA ALA A 166 -18.18 -25.90 -3.38
C ALA A 166 -19.33 -26.07 -4.40
N ASN A 167 -20.37 -25.20 -4.32
CA ASN A 167 -21.48 -25.17 -5.26
C ASN A 167 -22.08 -23.74 -5.32
N PRO A 168 -21.82 -22.98 -6.39
CA PRO A 168 -22.24 -21.59 -6.52
C PRO A 168 -23.68 -21.39 -7.00
N VAL A 169 -24.47 -22.47 -7.16
CA VAL A 169 -25.79 -22.40 -7.79
C VAL A 169 -26.72 -21.37 -7.12
N HIS A 170 -26.74 -21.35 -5.79
CA HIS A 170 -27.61 -20.44 -5.03
C HIS A 170 -27.13 -18.98 -5.10
N GLU A 171 -25.80 -18.72 -5.10
CA GLU A 171 -25.29 -17.37 -5.31
C GLU A 171 -25.63 -16.81 -6.68
N ARG A 172 -25.53 -17.65 -7.73
CA ARG A 172 -25.90 -17.25 -9.10
C ARG A 172 -27.37 -16.89 -9.19
N GLN A 173 -28.26 -17.74 -8.65
CA GLN A 173 -29.70 -17.49 -8.62
C GLN A 173 -30.08 -16.26 -7.80
N ALA A 174 -29.44 -16.09 -6.64
CA ALA A 174 -29.66 -14.91 -5.81
C ALA A 174 -29.21 -13.63 -6.51
N ALA A 175 -28.04 -13.67 -7.18
CA ALA A 175 -27.52 -12.52 -7.91
C ALA A 175 -28.41 -12.14 -9.11
N GLU A 176 -28.96 -13.09 -9.84
CA GLU A 176 -29.92 -12.82 -10.92
C GLU A 176 -31.13 -12.01 -10.41
N VAL A 177 -31.73 -12.42 -9.31
CA VAL A 177 -32.88 -11.73 -8.71
C VAL A 177 -32.49 -10.34 -8.15
N LEU A 178 -31.32 -10.24 -7.50
CA LEU A 178 -30.84 -8.96 -6.95
C LEU A 178 -30.55 -7.94 -8.05
N ARG A 179 -29.98 -8.37 -9.19
CA ARG A 179 -29.66 -7.52 -10.35
C ARG A 179 -30.89 -6.91 -11.03
N GLU A 180 -32.09 -7.41 -10.78
CA GLU A 180 -33.34 -6.77 -11.25
C GLU A 180 -33.55 -5.37 -10.68
N SER A 181 -33.01 -5.08 -9.48
CA SER A 181 -33.25 -3.82 -8.77
C SER A 181 -31.99 -3.17 -8.17
N ILE A 182 -30.86 -3.87 -8.13
CA ILE A 182 -29.60 -3.39 -7.57
C ILE A 182 -28.56 -3.38 -8.71
N PRO A 183 -28.01 -2.20 -9.07
CA PRO A 183 -27.08 -2.06 -10.20
C PRO A 183 -25.81 -2.91 -10.10
N ASP A 184 -25.19 -2.92 -8.91
CA ASP A 184 -23.90 -3.56 -8.68
C ASP A 184 -24.06 -4.76 -7.76
N VAL A 185 -24.05 -5.96 -8.29
CA VAL A 185 -24.14 -7.22 -7.51
C VAL A 185 -22.93 -8.09 -7.77
N VAL A 186 -22.18 -8.37 -6.73
CA VAL A 186 -20.95 -9.16 -6.73
C VAL A 186 -21.15 -10.42 -5.90
N THR A 187 -20.75 -11.59 -6.43
CA THR A 187 -20.83 -12.85 -5.68
C THR A 187 -19.45 -13.35 -5.27
N SER A 188 -19.39 -14.05 -4.14
CA SER A 188 -18.13 -14.60 -3.63
C SER A 188 -17.54 -15.65 -4.56
N SER A 189 -18.37 -16.39 -5.26
CA SER A 189 -17.96 -17.40 -6.24
C SER A 189 -17.38 -16.81 -7.54
N GLU A 190 -17.73 -15.57 -7.88
CA GLU A 190 -17.13 -14.84 -9.01
C GLU A 190 -15.80 -14.17 -8.64
N ILE A 191 -15.68 -13.66 -7.42
CA ILE A 191 -14.50 -12.92 -6.99
C ILE A 191 -13.38 -13.86 -6.55
N TRP A 192 -13.63 -14.68 -5.51
CA TRP A 192 -12.59 -15.52 -4.94
C TRP A 192 -13.20 -16.76 -4.23
N PRO A 193 -13.49 -17.85 -4.94
CA PRO A 193 -14.18 -19.05 -4.42
C PRO A 193 -13.27 -19.91 -3.54
N GLU A 194 -12.85 -19.35 -2.40
CA GLU A 194 -11.98 -20.02 -1.45
C GLU A 194 -12.69 -20.32 -0.13
N ILE A 195 -12.29 -21.40 0.54
CA ILE A 195 -12.76 -21.76 1.87
C ILE A 195 -12.54 -20.62 2.87
N ARG A 196 -13.25 -20.60 3.99
CA ARG A 196 -13.29 -19.60 5.06
C ARG A 196 -14.23 -18.44 4.70
N GLU A 197 -15.44 -18.54 5.24
CA GLU A 197 -16.55 -17.63 4.93
C GLU A 197 -16.30 -16.19 5.31
N TYR A 198 -15.56 -15.92 6.40
CA TYR A 198 -15.29 -14.55 6.84
C TYR A 198 -14.39 -13.81 5.86
N GLU A 199 -13.23 -14.37 5.52
CA GLU A 199 -12.28 -13.78 4.57
C GLU A 199 -12.87 -13.71 3.15
N ARG A 200 -13.63 -14.72 2.74
CA ARG A 200 -14.34 -14.67 1.47
C ARG A 200 -15.40 -13.58 1.45
N ALA A 201 -16.17 -13.42 2.54
CA ALA A 201 -17.16 -12.36 2.68
C ALA A 201 -16.52 -10.97 2.66
N THR A 202 -15.45 -10.75 3.43
CA THR A 202 -14.76 -9.44 3.45
C THR A 202 -14.15 -9.10 2.10
N THR A 203 -13.56 -10.07 1.40
CA THR A 203 -13.03 -9.88 0.04
C THR A 203 -14.13 -9.49 -0.94
N THR A 204 -15.29 -10.16 -0.89
CA THR A 204 -16.45 -9.85 -1.74
C THR A 204 -17.03 -8.47 -1.42
N ILE A 205 -17.17 -8.16 -0.13
CA ILE A 205 -17.65 -6.85 0.32
C ILE A 205 -16.69 -5.74 -0.15
N MET A 206 -15.38 -5.92 -0.01
CA MET A 206 -14.42 -4.92 -0.48
C MET A 206 -14.47 -4.76 -2.00
N SER A 207 -14.67 -5.84 -2.76
CA SER A 207 -14.84 -5.73 -4.21
C SER A 207 -16.11 -4.94 -4.57
N ALA A 208 -17.24 -5.20 -3.89
CA ALA A 208 -18.48 -4.44 -4.05
C ALA A 208 -18.36 -2.96 -3.60
N TYR A 209 -17.52 -2.71 -2.58
CA TYR A 209 -17.27 -1.39 -2.00
C TYR A 209 -16.44 -0.48 -2.91
N ILE A 210 -15.44 -1.06 -3.61
CA ILE A 210 -14.50 -0.32 -4.46
C ILE A 210 -14.94 -0.35 -5.93
N GLY A 211 -15.60 -1.42 -6.38
CA GLY A 211 -15.90 -1.70 -7.79
C GLY A 211 -16.55 -0.54 -8.54
N PRO A 212 -17.65 0.06 -8.06
CA PRO A 212 -18.32 1.19 -8.73
C PRO A 212 -17.40 2.41 -8.89
N LEU A 213 -16.57 2.69 -7.87
CA LEU A 213 -15.58 3.78 -7.94
C LEU A 213 -14.53 3.52 -9.01
N MET A 214 -14.01 2.29 -9.03
CA MET A 214 -12.99 1.88 -9.99
C MET A 214 -13.54 1.89 -11.41
N ALA A 215 -14.76 1.40 -11.62
CA ALA A 215 -15.42 1.40 -12.93
C ALA A 215 -15.60 2.82 -13.48
N SER A 216 -16.10 3.74 -12.64
CA SER A 216 -16.26 5.15 -13.02
C SER A 216 -14.93 5.82 -13.35
N TYR A 217 -13.93 5.60 -12.47
CA TYR A 217 -12.61 6.17 -12.65
C TYR A 217 -11.91 5.68 -13.93
N LEU A 218 -11.93 4.38 -14.19
CA LEU A 218 -11.28 3.80 -15.38
C LEU A 218 -12.00 4.19 -16.68
N SER A 219 -13.33 4.34 -16.66
CA SER A 219 -14.07 4.89 -17.81
C SER A 219 -13.65 6.32 -18.12
N GLN A 220 -13.64 7.20 -17.12
CA GLN A 220 -13.22 8.58 -17.27
C GLN A 220 -11.76 8.69 -17.72
N LEU A 221 -10.86 7.86 -17.18
CA LEU A 221 -9.46 7.83 -17.59
C LEU A 221 -9.33 7.51 -19.09
N ARG A 222 -10.06 6.50 -19.58
CA ARG A 222 -10.07 6.13 -21.00
C ARG A 222 -10.59 7.27 -21.89
N GLU A 223 -11.67 7.92 -21.47
CA GLU A 223 -12.26 9.05 -22.19
C GLU A 223 -11.25 10.22 -22.28
N ARG A 224 -10.62 10.59 -21.17
CA ARG A 224 -9.64 11.69 -21.13
C ARG A 224 -8.37 11.37 -21.92
N LEU A 225 -7.91 10.11 -21.94
CA LEU A 225 -6.80 9.68 -22.79
C LEU A 225 -7.17 9.74 -24.29
N ALA A 226 -8.40 9.37 -24.63
CA ALA A 226 -8.90 9.46 -26.01
C ALA A 226 -9.00 10.91 -26.50
N GLU A 227 -9.34 11.87 -25.63
CA GLU A 227 -9.36 13.31 -25.95
C GLU A 227 -7.99 13.84 -26.39
N ILE A 228 -6.89 13.32 -25.82
CA ILE A 228 -5.52 13.66 -26.23
C ILE A 228 -4.95 12.75 -27.32
N GLY A 229 -5.79 11.93 -27.96
CA GLY A 229 -5.43 11.09 -29.11
C GLY A 229 -4.94 9.69 -28.77
N ILE A 230 -4.89 9.28 -27.49
CA ILE A 230 -4.49 7.94 -27.06
C ILE A 230 -5.72 7.02 -27.01
N ARG A 231 -5.77 6.04 -27.93
CA ARG A 231 -6.85 5.04 -28.01
C ARG A 231 -6.38 3.63 -27.65
N ALA A 232 -5.18 3.52 -27.14
CA ALA A 232 -4.60 2.26 -26.69
C ALA A 232 -5.38 1.64 -25.52
N PRO A 233 -5.39 0.31 -25.39
CA PRO A 233 -6.01 -0.34 -24.25
C PRO A 233 -5.35 0.08 -22.94
N VAL A 234 -6.20 0.37 -21.95
CA VAL A 234 -5.76 0.65 -20.57
C VAL A 234 -5.80 -0.65 -19.79
N HIS A 235 -4.67 -0.99 -19.21
CA HIS A 235 -4.50 -2.11 -18.30
C HIS A 235 -4.24 -1.61 -16.89
N VAL A 236 -4.58 -2.43 -15.91
CA VAL A 236 -4.37 -2.12 -14.48
C VAL A 236 -3.54 -3.21 -13.85
N MET A 237 -2.58 -2.83 -13.02
CA MET A 237 -1.78 -3.77 -12.26
C MET A 237 -2.56 -4.32 -11.07
N GLU A 238 -2.48 -5.63 -10.87
CA GLU A 238 -2.97 -6.31 -9.67
C GLU A 238 -1.94 -6.29 -8.55
N SER A 239 -2.40 -6.49 -7.32
CA SER A 239 -1.56 -6.64 -6.11
C SER A 239 -0.49 -7.74 -6.25
N SER A 240 -0.75 -8.74 -7.09
CA SER A 240 0.16 -9.86 -7.39
C SER A 240 1.26 -9.53 -8.40
N GLY A 241 1.26 -8.30 -8.95
CA GLY A 241 2.17 -7.86 -10.01
C GLY A 241 1.71 -8.27 -11.42
N GLY A 242 0.58 -8.94 -11.56
CA GLY A 242 -0.07 -9.20 -12.83
C GLY A 242 -0.73 -7.96 -13.42
N VAL A 243 -0.92 -7.96 -14.72
CA VAL A 243 -1.60 -6.86 -15.43
C VAL A 243 -2.84 -7.39 -16.12
N ILE A 244 -3.99 -6.76 -15.87
CA ILE A 244 -5.31 -7.15 -16.40
C ILE A 244 -5.98 -5.98 -17.12
N SER A 245 -7.05 -6.26 -17.89
CA SER A 245 -7.83 -5.20 -18.54
C SER A 245 -8.54 -4.29 -17.54
N ALA A 246 -8.84 -3.05 -17.93
CA ALA A 246 -9.59 -2.11 -17.09
C ALA A 246 -10.97 -2.66 -16.70
N GLU A 247 -11.62 -3.40 -17.61
CA GLU A 247 -12.94 -4.02 -17.38
C GLU A 247 -12.86 -5.12 -16.31
N LEU A 248 -11.81 -5.96 -16.34
CA LEU A 248 -11.61 -6.99 -15.33
C LEU A 248 -11.21 -6.37 -13.98
N ALA A 249 -10.37 -5.32 -14.00
CA ALA A 249 -9.98 -4.58 -12.81
C ALA A 249 -11.18 -3.92 -12.11
N ALA A 250 -12.16 -3.40 -12.86
CA ALA A 250 -13.40 -2.86 -12.30
C ALA A 250 -14.25 -3.95 -11.61
N ARG A 251 -14.35 -5.14 -12.20
CA ARG A 251 -15.09 -6.29 -11.63
C ARG A 251 -14.38 -6.90 -10.42
N ARG A 252 -13.04 -6.96 -10.45
CA ARG A 252 -12.19 -7.54 -9.41
C ARG A 252 -11.37 -6.44 -8.71
N ALA A 253 -12.02 -5.33 -8.37
CA ALA A 253 -11.37 -4.13 -7.87
C ALA A 253 -10.50 -4.39 -6.63
N VAL A 254 -10.86 -5.36 -5.79
CA VAL A 254 -10.09 -5.76 -4.62
C VAL A 254 -8.67 -6.25 -4.98
N ALA A 255 -8.46 -6.80 -6.18
CA ALA A 255 -7.14 -7.25 -6.64
C ALA A 255 -6.20 -6.11 -7.05
N THR A 256 -6.67 -4.85 -7.09
CA THR A 256 -5.84 -3.68 -7.45
C THR A 256 -5.31 -2.91 -6.22
N ILE A 257 -5.63 -3.38 -5.01
CA ILE A 257 -5.14 -2.78 -3.76
C ILE A 257 -3.61 -2.98 -3.70
N GLU A 258 -2.84 -1.92 -3.37
CA GLU A 258 -1.36 -1.93 -3.33
C GLU A 258 -0.67 -2.20 -4.69
N SER A 259 -1.30 -1.84 -5.81
CA SER A 259 -0.75 -2.06 -7.16
C SER A 259 0.53 -1.25 -7.46
N GLY A 260 0.65 0.00 -6.97
CA GLY A 260 1.86 0.82 -7.16
C GLY A 260 3.10 0.20 -6.51
N PRO A 261 3.07 -0.17 -5.21
CA PRO A 261 4.16 -0.90 -4.57
C PRO A 261 4.52 -2.20 -5.26
N ALA A 262 3.53 -2.97 -5.76
CA ALA A 262 3.77 -4.18 -6.52
C ALA A 262 4.62 -3.90 -7.78
N ALA A 263 4.33 -2.82 -8.50
CA ALA A 263 5.10 -2.38 -9.66
C ALA A 263 6.55 -2.03 -9.28
N GLY A 264 6.77 -1.35 -8.13
CA GLY A 264 8.09 -1.04 -7.61
C GLY A 264 8.93 -2.30 -7.33
N VAL A 265 8.32 -3.34 -6.76
CA VAL A 265 9.00 -4.63 -6.54
C VAL A 265 9.38 -5.31 -7.85
N LEU A 266 8.53 -5.23 -8.89
CA LEU A 266 8.86 -5.75 -10.22
C LEU A 266 10.06 -5.00 -10.84
N ALA A 267 10.13 -3.67 -10.67
CA ALA A 267 11.30 -2.90 -11.07
C ALA A 267 12.56 -3.36 -10.34
N ALA A 268 12.48 -3.65 -9.04
CA ALA A 268 13.59 -4.18 -8.27
C ALA A 268 14.00 -5.58 -8.72
N ALA A 269 13.06 -6.47 -9.02
CA ALA A 269 13.32 -7.80 -9.57
C ALA A 269 14.02 -7.75 -10.92
N GLY A 270 13.74 -6.71 -11.74
CA GLY A 270 14.35 -6.49 -13.05
C GLY A 270 15.80 -5.98 -13.03
N THR A 271 16.43 -5.78 -11.86
CA THR A 271 17.79 -5.21 -11.75
C THR A 271 18.92 -6.18 -12.12
N GLY A 272 18.61 -7.45 -12.39
CA GLY A 272 19.58 -8.48 -12.75
C GLY A 272 20.22 -9.21 -11.57
N PHE A 273 19.95 -8.80 -10.33
CA PHE A 273 20.33 -9.55 -9.14
C PHE A 273 19.29 -10.62 -8.86
N PRO A 274 19.69 -11.90 -8.63
CA PRO A 274 18.73 -12.98 -8.41
C PRO A 274 17.98 -12.83 -7.07
N ASP A 275 18.68 -12.37 -6.03
CA ASP A 275 18.15 -12.25 -4.68
C ASP A 275 18.27 -10.80 -4.22
N VAL A 276 17.13 -10.13 -4.12
CA VAL A 276 17.07 -8.72 -3.70
C VAL A 276 16.05 -8.50 -2.61
N ILE A 277 16.31 -7.49 -1.79
CA ILE A 277 15.32 -6.87 -0.93
C ILE A 277 14.95 -5.53 -1.57
N SER A 278 13.71 -5.41 -2.06
CA SER A 278 13.21 -4.12 -2.53
C SER A 278 12.98 -3.19 -1.35
N PHE A 279 13.36 -1.93 -1.51
CA PHE A 279 13.22 -0.90 -0.50
C PHE A 279 12.72 0.38 -1.16
N ASP A 280 11.44 0.66 -0.98
CA ASP A 280 10.76 1.85 -1.48
C ASP A 280 10.49 2.82 -0.33
N MET A 281 10.95 4.06 -0.44
CA MET A 281 10.61 5.11 0.50
C MET A 281 10.09 6.33 -0.24
N GLY A 282 8.81 6.56 -0.07
CA GLY A 282 8.10 7.75 -0.55
C GLY A 282 8.05 8.88 0.48
N GLY A 283 7.08 9.77 0.32
CA GLY A 283 6.84 10.87 1.25
C GLY A 283 6.20 10.47 2.57
N THR A 284 5.41 9.38 2.59
CA THR A 284 4.55 9.01 3.74
C THR A 284 4.95 7.68 4.36
N THR A 285 5.31 6.70 3.55
CA THR A 285 5.57 5.31 3.97
C THR A 285 6.85 4.77 3.34
N ALA A 286 7.40 3.73 3.96
CA ALA A 286 8.42 2.89 3.36
C ALA A 286 7.94 1.45 3.30
N LYS A 287 8.29 0.74 2.22
CA LYS A 287 7.88 -0.62 1.93
C LYS A 287 9.07 -1.49 1.58
N ALA A 288 9.02 -2.76 2.01
CA ALA A 288 10.05 -3.74 1.69
C ALA A 288 9.42 -5.07 1.27
N CYS A 289 10.07 -5.77 0.34
CA CYS A 289 9.71 -7.12 -0.12
C CYS A 289 10.96 -7.92 -0.43
N VAL A 290 10.88 -9.23 -0.26
CA VAL A 290 11.93 -10.17 -0.68
C VAL A 290 11.63 -10.69 -2.08
N VAL A 291 12.64 -10.68 -2.93
CA VAL A 291 12.65 -11.30 -4.25
C VAL A 291 13.72 -12.38 -4.24
N ARG A 292 13.37 -13.61 -4.64
CA ARG A 292 14.32 -14.75 -4.74
C ARG A 292 14.32 -15.33 -6.15
N GLY A 293 15.49 -15.55 -6.68
CA GLY A 293 15.62 -16.03 -8.06
C GLY A 293 14.90 -15.16 -9.08
N GLY A 294 14.85 -13.85 -8.87
CA GLY A 294 14.13 -12.88 -9.69
C GLY A 294 12.60 -12.90 -9.53
N THR A 295 12.06 -13.66 -8.57
CA THR A 295 10.62 -13.78 -8.35
C THR A 295 10.23 -13.20 -6.99
N PRO A 296 9.30 -12.21 -6.93
CA PRO A 296 8.76 -11.68 -5.68
C PRO A 296 8.04 -12.75 -4.85
N GLU A 297 8.16 -12.67 -3.53
CA GLU A 297 7.33 -13.50 -2.65
C GLU A 297 5.88 -13.05 -2.71
N ILE A 298 4.97 -14.02 -2.80
CA ILE A 298 3.51 -13.81 -2.89
C ILE A 298 2.84 -14.35 -1.63
N THR A 299 1.92 -13.56 -1.07
CA THR A 299 0.96 -14.00 -0.07
C THR A 299 -0.43 -14.18 -0.71
N ASN A 300 -1.22 -15.12 -0.20
CA ASN A 300 -2.59 -15.33 -0.66
C ASN A 300 -3.64 -14.61 0.22
N GLU A 301 -3.19 -13.93 1.24
CA GLU A 301 -4.03 -13.15 2.15
C GLU A 301 -3.24 -11.98 2.71
N PHE A 302 -3.82 -10.80 2.73
CA PHE A 302 -3.25 -9.63 3.38
C PHE A 302 -4.36 -8.82 4.08
N HIS A 303 -3.97 -7.88 4.94
CA HIS A 303 -4.91 -7.05 5.68
C HIS A 303 -4.77 -5.59 5.26
N VAL A 304 -5.89 -4.91 5.05
CA VAL A 304 -5.91 -3.48 4.70
C VAL A 304 -6.40 -2.66 5.89
N GLY A 305 -5.61 -1.67 6.27
CA GLY A 305 -5.89 -0.82 7.42
C GLY A 305 -5.75 -1.54 8.77
N GLY A 306 -5.99 -0.83 9.86
CA GLY A 306 -5.89 -1.38 11.22
C GLY A 306 -4.46 -1.46 11.75
N LYS A 307 -4.32 -1.93 13.00
CA LYS A 307 -3.02 -2.15 13.64
C LYS A 307 -2.44 -3.51 13.20
N GLY A 308 -1.13 -3.59 13.06
CA GLY A 308 -0.42 -4.84 12.80
C GLY A 308 -0.58 -5.39 11.37
N SER A 309 -1.03 -4.57 10.42
CA SER A 309 -1.16 -4.94 9.00
C SER A 309 0.21 -5.02 8.31
N PHE A 310 1.08 -5.91 8.78
CA PHE A 310 2.41 -6.10 8.20
C PHE A 310 2.54 -7.54 7.68
N GLY A 311 2.66 -7.67 6.37
CA GLY A 311 3.02 -8.88 5.64
C GLY A 311 2.53 -10.20 6.21
N GLY A 312 1.55 -10.78 5.62
CA GLY A 312 1.09 -12.18 5.57
C GLY A 312 1.00 -13.07 6.80
N ARG A 313 1.75 -12.85 7.88
CA ARG A 313 1.85 -13.82 9.00
C ARG A 313 1.36 -13.32 10.35
N ARG A 314 1.07 -12.04 10.53
CA ARG A 314 0.45 -11.52 11.76
C ARG A 314 -0.98 -11.10 11.46
N ALA A 315 -1.94 -11.71 12.14
CA ALA A 315 -3.32 -11.25 12.14
C ALA A 315 -3.37 -9.82 12.67
N GLY A 316 -3.52 -8.85 11.78
CA GLY A 316 -3.80 -7.46 12.12
C GLY A 316 -5.28 -7.26 12.46
N THR A 317 -5.64 -6.06 12.90
CA THR A 317 -7.04 -5.64 13.06
C THR A 317 -7.64 -5.07 11.78
N GLY A 318 -6.90 -5.10 10.66
CA GLY A 318 -7.36 -4.67 9.34
C GLY A 318 -8.41 -5.60 8.74
N VAL A 319 -8.99 -5.17 7.62
CA VAL A 319 -9.92 -6.01 6.85
C VAL A 319 -9.11 -7.06 6.08
N PRO A 320 -9.31 -8.37 6.33
CA PRO A 320 -8.62 -9.41 5.59
C PRO A 320 -9.14 -9.50 4.15
N ILE A 321 -8.21 -9.58 3.22
CA ILE A 321 -8.45 -9.72 1.79
C ILE A 321 -7.77 -11.01 1.32
N LYS A 322 -8.54 -11.90 0.73
CA LYS A 322 -8.04 -13.11 0.09
C LYS A 322 -7.91 -12.89 -1.41
N THR A 323 -6.73 -12.45 -1.81
CA THR A 323 -6.28 -12.38 -3.20
C THR A 323 -4.76 -12.45 -3.20
N PRO A 324 -4.12 -13.01 -4.22
CA PRO A 324 -2.67 -12.98 -4.30
C PRO A 324 -2.16 -11.55 -4.33
N ALA A 325 -1.16 -11.30 -3.51
CA ALA A 325 -0.48 -10.01 -3.45
C ALA A 325 1.01 -10.23 -3.25
N ILE A 326 1.83 -9.33 -3.76
CA ILE A 326 3.24 -9.27 -3.41
C ILE A 326 3.33 -9.06 -1.89
N ASP A 327 4.14 -9.88 -1.22
CA ASP A 327 4.23 -9.91 0.24
C ASP A 327 5.08 -8.75 0.75
N LEU A 328 4.43 -7.63 0.99
CA LEU A 328 5.03 -6.36 1.41
C LEU A 328 4.99 -6.17 2.92
N ALA A 329 6.09 -5.67 3.50
CA ALA A 329 6.04 -5.02 4.81
C ALA A 329 6.05 -3.51 4.63
N GLU A 330 5.14 -2.83 5.31
CA GLU A 330 5.02 -1.38 5.28
C GLU A 330 5.26 -0.78 6.66
N VAL A 331 5.92 0.38 6.70
CA VAL A 331 6.06 1.19 7.90
C VAL A 331 5.69 2.64 7.58
N GLY A 332 5.02 3.30 8.54
CA GLY A 332 4.65 4.72 8.45
C GLY A 332 5.88 5.62 8.66
N ALA A 333 6.88 5.48 7.80
CA ALA A 333 8.11 6.26 7.79
C ALA A 333 8.42 6.72 6.38
N GLY A 334 8.45 8.03 6.15
CA GLY A 334 8.69 8.64 4.85
C GLY A 334 9.34 10.01 4.99
N GLY A 335 9.60 10.68 3.87
CA GLY A 335 10.22 12.02 3.86
C GLY A 335 9.40 13.07 4.61
N GLY A 336 8.08 12.99 4.60
CA GLY A 336 7.17 13.87 5.32
C GLY A 336 6.90 13.47 6.78
N SER A 337 7.51 12.39 7.30
CA SER A 337 7.31 11.99 8.69
C SER A 337 7.75 13.10 9.64
N VAL A 338 6.84 13.49 10.54
CA VAL A 338 7.06 14.55 11.52
C VAL A 338 7.92 14.04 12.67
N ALA A 339 8.94 14.81 13.04
CA ALA A 339 9.75 14.55 14.22
C ALA A 339 9.26 15.39 15.40
N TRP A 340 9.14 14.77 16.58
CA TRP A 340 8.54 15.37 17.77
C TRP A 340 9.11 14.78 19.06
N LEU A 341 8.94 15.47 20.17
CA LEU A 341 9.34 14.98 21.48
C LEU A 341 8.14 14.43 22.23
N ASP A 342 8.25 13.21 22.75
CA ASP A 342 7.20 12.62 23.58
C ASP A 342 7.16 13.25 24.97
N ALA A 343 6.20 12.85 25.81
CA ALA A 343 6.02 13.39 27.17
C ALA A 343 7.22 13.13 28.08
N ALA A 344 8.09 12.20 27.75
CA ALA A 344 9.34 11.92 28.47
C ALA A 344 10.53 12.69 27.89
N GLY A 345 10.33 13.52 26.84
CA GLY A 345 11.37 14.26 26.15
C GLY A 345 12.18 13.43 25.15
N ALA A 346 11.74 12.20 24.83
CA ALA A 346 12.43 11.38 23.84
C ALA A 346 12.03 11.77 22.41
N LEU A 347 13.02 11.85 21.52
CA LEU A 347 12.80 12.16 20.11
C LEU A 347 12.08 10.97 19.41
N ARG A 348 11.00 11.28 18.71
CA ARG A 348 10.20 10.38 17.90
C ARG A 348 10.11 10.89 16.47
N VAL A 349 9.98 9.97 15.51
CA VAL A 349 9.77 10.29 14.09
C VAL A 349 8.57 9.46 13.59
N GLY A 350 7.54 10.16 13.10
CA GLY A 350 6.27 9.54 12.76
C GLY A 350 5.42 9.16 14.00
N PRO A 351 4.31 8.42 13.84
CA PRO A 351 3.75 7.94 12.57
C PRO A 351 3.05 9.04 11.75
N HIS A 352 2.90 10.25 12.31
CA HIS A 352 2.29 11.38 11.62
C HIS A 352 3.18 11.87 10.47
N SER A 353 2.56 12.16 9.34
CA SER A 353 3.22 12.75 8.17
C SER A 353 2.62 14.13 7.89
N ALA A 354 3.46 15.10 7.54
CA ALA A 354 3.02 16.41 7.07
C ALA A 354 2.33 16.36 5.69
N GLY A 355 2.38 15.22 5.01
CA GLY A 355 1.84 15.06 3.66
C GLY A 355 2.54 15.94 2.63
N SER A 356 1.82 16.28 1.55
CA SER A 356 2.28 17.21 0.51
C SER A 356 1.85 18.65 0.77
N SER A 357 0.76 18.86 1.53
CA SER A 357 0.21 20.16 1.90
C SER A 357 -0.31 20.11 3.35
N PRO A 358 0.16 20.96 4.26
CA PRO A 358 1.18 22.01 4.05
C PRO A 358 2.59 21.45 3.80
N GLY A 359 2.84 20.16 4.03
CA GLY A 359 4.10 19.47 3.78
C GLY A 359 5.24 19.84 4.73
N PRO A 360 6.47 19.37 4.43
CA PRO A 360 7.69 19.77 5.10
C PRO A 360 7.85 21.30 5.21
N ALA A 361 8.46 21.78 6.28
CA ALA A 361 8.65 23.22 6.46
C ALA A 361 9.43 23.86 5.30
N CYS A 362 10.41 23.14 4.76
CA CYS A 362 11.23 23.61 3.64
C CYS A 362 10.46 23.82 2.33
N TYR A 363 9.23 23.28 2.18
CA TYR A 363 8.42 23.52 0.98
C TYR A 363 7.85 24.96 0.93
N GLY A 364 7.81 25.66 2.06
CA GLY A 364 7.31 27.03 2.11
C GLY A 364 5.80 27.17 1.92
N LEU A 365 5.03 26.05 2.00
CA LEU A 365 3.58 26.01 1.83
C LEU A 365 2.80 26.14 3.15
N GLY A 366 3.46 26.62 4.22
CA GLY A 366 2.85 26.82 5.55
C GLY A 366 3.13 25.72 6.55
N GLY A 367 3.84 24.66 6.17
CA GLY A 367 4.36 23.65 7.10
C GLY A 367 5.34 24.28 8.09
N SER A 368 5.30 23.86 9.35
CA SER A 368 6.16 24.40 10.40
C SER A 368 6.75 23.32 11.32
N GLU A 369 6.25 22.09 11.23
CA GLU A 369 6.78 20.97 12.01
C GLU A 369 8.01 20.39 11.31
N PRO A 370 9.05 20.00 12.07
CA PRO A 370 10.25 19.42 11.50
C PRO A 370 9.94 18.03 10.93
N THR A 371 10.41 17.78 9.71
CA THR A 371 10.23 16.50 9.02
C THR A 371 11.58 15.86 8.66
N VAL A 372 11.54 14.61 8.19
CA VAL A 372 12.71 13.92 7.64
C VAL A 372 13.29 14.68 6.44
N THR A 373 12.45 15.26 5.59
CA THR A 373 12.90 16.07 4.44
C THR A 373 13.66 17.32 4.92
N ASP A 374 13.17 18.00 5.97
CA ASP A 374 13.87 19.16 6.58
C ASP A 374 15.21 18.73 7.16
N ALA A 375 15.26 17.58 7.84
CA ALA A 375 16.49 17.03 8.37
C ALA A 375 17.52 16.73 7.27
N ASN A 376 17.11 16.04 6.19
CA ASN A 376 18.00 15.74 5.06
C ASN A 376 18.51 16.99 4.35
N LEU A 377 17.70 18.06 4.30
CA LEU A 377 18.13 19.34 3.75
C LEU A 377 19.17 20.02 4.66
N VAL A 378 18.96 20.05 5.98
CA VAL A 378 19.93 20.60 6.96
C VAL A 378 21.24 19.80 6.92
N LEU A 379 21.18 18.47 6.81
CA LEU A 379 22.37 17.63 6.71
C LEU A 379 23.14 17.79 5.38
N GLY A 380 22.61 18.56 4.42
CA GLY A 380 23.23 18.71 3.09
C GLY A 380 23.07 17.50 2.18
N TYR A 381 22.24 16.51 2.56
CA TYR A 381 21.94 15.35 1.72
C TYR A 381 21.00 15.72 0.58
N LEU A 382 20.06 16.63 0.81
CA LEU A 382 19.14 17.15 -0.19
C LEU A 382 19.56 18.59 -0.58
N SER A 383 19.27 18.98 -1.81
CA SER A 383 19.63 20.27 -2.36
C SER A 383 18.43 21.12 -2.73
N SER A 384 18.54 22.42 -2.50
CA SER A 384 17.59 23.42 -3.01
C SER A 384 17.80 23.72 -4.50
N ALA A 385 18.85 23.20 -5.12
CA ALA A 385 19.13 23.42 -6.54
C ALA A 385 18.20 22.58 -7.45
N SER A 386 17.78 21.40 -6.98
CA SER A 386 16.89 20.49 -7.74
C SER A 386 15.40 20.72 -7.46
N LEU A 387 15.08 21.31 -6.29
CA LEU A 387 13.70 21.59 -5.87
C LEU A 387 13.65 23.00 -5.24
N PRO A 388 12.56 23.74 -5.36
CA PRO A 388 12.42 25.08 -4.76
C PRO A 388 12.22 24.97 -3.23
N LEU A 389 13.29 24.54 -2.52
CA LEU A 389 13.28 24.35 -1.08
C LEU A 389 13.84 25.60 -0.37
N THR A 390 13.32 25.87 0.82
CA THR A 390 13.72 26.99 1.67
C THR A 390 14.52 26.50 2.89
N PRO A 391 15.86 26.51 2.86
CA PRO A 391 16.72 25.98 3.94
C PRO A 391 16.47 26.65 5.30
N ASP A 392 16.19 27.95 5.32
CA ASP A 392 15.92 28.68 6.55
C ASP A 392 14.67 28.19 7.30
N LEU A 393 13.66 27.72 6.58
CA LEU A 393 12.46 27.16 7.19
C LEU A 393 12.74 25.78 7.79
N ALA A 394 13.52 24.94 7.10
CA ALA A 394 13.99 23.65 7.64
C ALA A 394 14.83 23.88 8.92
N ALA A 395 15.76 24.83 8.87
CA ALA A 395 16.60 25.18 10.02
C ALA A 395 15.75 25.59 11.24
N LYS A 396 14.78 26.48 11.05
CA LYS A 396 13.86 26.92 12.12
C LYS A 396 12.99 25.79 12.67
N ALA A 397 12.57 24.87 11.81
CA ALA A 397 11.80 23.72 12.23
C ALA A 397 12.64 22.78 13.10
N LEU A 398 13.89 22.50 12.70
CA LEU A 398 14.81 21.63 13.46
C LEU A 398 15.25 22.25 14.80
N ASP A 399 15.36 23.59 14.90
CA ASP A 399 15.68 24.28 16.15
C ASP A 399 14.64 24.02 17.26
N ARG A 400 13.39 23.71 16.90
CA ARG A 400 12.35 23.33 17.86
C ARG A 400 12.63 21.99 18.55
N LEU A 401 13.43 21.13 17.92
CA LEU A 401 13.91 19.88 18.51
C LEU A 401 15.25 20.06 19.19
N ALA A 402 16.18 20.73 18.53
CA ALA A 402 17.55 20.91 19.00
C ALA A 402 17.61 21.64 20.36
N SER A 403 16.83 22.72 20.51
CA SER A 403 16.83 23.54 21.74
C SER A 403 16.37 22.77 22.97
N PRO A 404 15.23 22.04 22.99
CA PRO A 404 14.84 21.26 24.14
C PRO A 404 15.75 20.06 24.43
N LEU A 405 16.35 19.48 23.37
CA LEU A 405 17.27 18.36 23.49
C LEU A 405 18.66 18.78 23.99
N GLY A 406 19.00 20.09 23.93
CA GLY A 406 20.31 20.61 24.33
C GLY A 406 21.45 20.21 23.38
N VAL A 407 21.13 19.96 22.10
CA VAL A 407 22.08 19.53 21.05
C VAL A 407 22.11 20.57 19.91
N SER A 408 23.10 20.47 19.03
CA SER A 408 23.12 21.28 17.80
C SER A 408 21.98 20.92 16.86
N ARG A 409 21.63 21.81 15.92
CA ARG A 409 20.62 21.57 14.87
C ARG A 409 21.00 20.35 14.02
N GLU A 410 22.28 20.23 13.72
CA GLU A 410 22.84 19.16 12.90
C GLU A 410 22.74 17.80 13.60
N GLU A 411 23.06 17.76 14.89
CA GLU A 411 22.88 16.54 15.70
C GLU A 411 21.42 16.14 15.81
N ALA A 412 20.51 17.11 15.99
CA ALA A 412 19.07 16.86 15.96
C ALA A 412 18.60 16.35 14.58
N ALA A 413 19.07 16.95 13.49
CA ALA A 413 18.77 16.52 12.13
C ALA A 413 19.29 15.08 11.87
N TYR A 414 20.51 14.79 12.30
CA TYR A 414 21.07 13.45 12.15
C TYR A 414 20.33 12.41 13.01
N ALA A 415 19.94 12.78 14.23
CA ALA A 415 19.11 11.90 15.06
C ALA A 415 17.76 11.58 14.40
N VAL A 416 17.11 12.54 13.75
CA VAL A 416 15.88 12.31 12.95
C VAL A 416 16.15 11.33 11.82
N HIS A 417 17.25 11.53 11.06
CA HIS A 417 17.66 10.65 9.97
C HIS A 417 17.93 9.21 10.45
N GLU A 418 18.61 9.05 11.59
CA GLU A 418 18.91 7.73 12.16
C GLU A 418 17.66 7.01 12.70
N ILE A 419 16.75 7.73 13.38
CA ILE A 419 15.52 7.14 13.90
C ILE A 419 14.63 6.66 12.76
N VAL A 420 14.46 7.46 11.71
CA VAL A 420 13.66 7.02 10.56
C VAL A 420 14.33 5.85 9.84
N SER A 421 15.67 5.84 9.69
CA SER A 421 16.40 4.71 9.10
C SER A 421 16.23 3.43 9.94
N ALA A 422 16.20 3.55 11.28
CA ALA A 422 15.91 2.44 12.18
C ALA A 422 14.46 1.94 12.03
N SER A 423 13.50 2.85 11.90
CA SER A 423 12.10 2.49 11.67
C SER A 423 11.91 1.75 10.35
N MET A 424 12.58 2.20 9.28
CA MET A 424 12.56 1.53 7.97
C MET A 424 13.25 0.16 8.00
N ALA A 425 14.32 0.02 8.77
CA ALA A 425 14.95 -1.27 8.99
C ALA A 425 13.98 -2.30 9.59
N SER A 426 12.94 -1.86 10.34
CA SER A 426 11.91 -2.77 10.84
C SER A 426 11.11 -3.43 9.72
N ALA A 427 10.85 -2.75 8.59
CA ALA A 427 10.20 -3.36 7.44
C ALA A 427 11.08 -4.47 6.83
N VAL A 428 12.38 -4.21 6.64
CA VAL A 428 13.33 -5.21 6.17
C VAL A 428 13.41 -6.39 7.14
N HIS A 429 13.45 -6.12 8.45
CA HIS A 429 13.45 -7.17 9.49
C HIS A 429 12.20 -8.08 9.41
N VAL A 430 11.02 -7.49 9.15
CA VAL A 430 9.76 -8.26 9.02
C VAL A 430 9.79 -9.21 7.84
N VAL A 431 10.27 -8.77 6.68
CA VAL A 431 10.28 -9.61 5.47
C VAL A 431 11.47 -10.59 5.43
N THR A 432 12.49 -10.40 6.28
CA THR A 432 13.69 -11.25 6.29
C THR A 432 13.83 -12.01 7.60
N VAL A 433 14.39 -11.42 8.64
CA VAL A 433 14.80 -12.07 9.89
C VAL A 433 13.63 -12.76 10.59
N GLN A 434 12.46 -12.10 10.66
CA GLN A 434 11.26 -12.73 11.26
C GLN A 434 10.77 -13.96 10.49
N ARG A 435 11.22 -14.14 9.24
CA ARG A 435 10.90 -15.29 8.39
C ARG A 435 12.05 -16.29 8.29
N GLY A 436 13.10 -16.09 9.08
CA GLY A 436 14.28 -16.95 9.07
C GLY A 436 15.18 -16.77 7.83
N ILE A 437 15.02 -15.64 7.10
CA ILE A 437 15.83 -15.32 5.94
C ILE A 437 17.05 -14.52 6.39
N ASP A 438 18.26 -14.96 6.02
CA ASP A 438 19.47 -14.20 6.23
C ASP A 438 19.63 -13.11 5.15
N PRO A 439 19.57 -11.83 5.48
CA PRO A 439 19.61 -10.75 4.49
C PRO A 439 21.00 -10.49 3.91
N ARG A 440 22.07 -11.02 4.51
CA ARG A 440 23.46 -10.72 4.11
C ARG A 440 23.82 -11.18 2.68
N GLY A 441 23.11 -12.17 2.17
CA GLY A 441 23.28 -12.67 0.81
C GLY A 441 22.50 -11.90 -0.26
N PHE A 442 21.70 -10.93 0.13
CA PHE A 442 20.84 -10.14 -0.78
C PHE A 442 21.50 -8.81 -1.15
N ALA A 443 21.12 -8.27 -2.30
CA ALA A 443 21.31 -6.85 -2.60
C ALA A 443 20.08 -6.04 -2.14
N LEU A 444 20.30 -4.86 -1.56
CA LEU A 444 19.21 -3.92 -1.24
C LEU A 444 18.94 -3.03 -2.44
N VAL A 445 17.79 -3.15 -3.09
CA VAL A 445 17.41 -2.28 -4.22
C VAL A 445 16.58 -1.13 -3.70
N ALA A 446 17.16 0.07 -3.72
CA ALA A 446 16.57 1.26 -3.12
C ALA A 446 15.98 2.21 -4.18
N PHE A 447 14.74 2.60 -3.98
CA PHE A 447 14.01 3.52 -4.85
C PHE A 447 12.98 4.36 -4.07
N GLY A 448 12.13 5.11 -4.79
CA GLY A 448 11.32 6.17 -4.21
C GLY A 448 12.11 7.46 -4.02
N GLY A 449 11.42 8.58 -3.81
CA GLY A 449 12.06 9.91 -3.72
C GLY A 449 13.06 10.05 -2.59
N ALA A 450 12.89 9.32 -1.47
CA ALA A 450 13.74 9.40 -0.28
C ALA A 450 14.59 8.13 -0.04
N GLY A 451 14.20 6.98 -0.59
CA GLY A 451 14.86 5.69 -0.33
C GLY A 451 16.38 5.70 -0.51
N PRO A 452 16.93 6.20 -1.62
CA PRO A 452 18.36 6.20 -1.87
C PRO A 452 19.21 7.00 -0.86
N MET A 453 18.63 7.99 -0.18
CA MET A 453 19.33 8.76 0.88
C MET A 453 19.58 7.94 2.15
N HIS A 454 18.73 6.96 2.42
CA HIS A 454 18.78 6.15 3.65
C HIS A 454 19.33 4.73 3.42
N ALA A 455 19.41 4.29 2.17
CA ALA A 455 19.63 2.90 1.79
C ALA A 455 20.93 2.30 2.37
N ALA A 456 22.05 3.01 2.32
CA ALA A 456 23.32 2.55 2.86
C ALA A 456 23.23 2.32 4.38
N ARG A 457 22.56 3.23 5.12
CA ARG A 457 22.36 3.10 6.58
C ARG A 457 21.42 1.96 6.94
N VAL A 458 20.41 1.71 6.12
CA VAL A 458 19.54 0.54 6.30
C VAL A 458 20.32 -0.76 6.02
N ALA A 459 21.10 -0.81 4.94
CA ALA A 459 21.91 -1.98 4.58
C ALA A 459 22.94 -2.34 5.66
N GLU A 460 23.60 -1.34 6.26
CA GLU A 460 24.56 -1.52 7.35
C GLU A 460 24.01 -2.29 8.54
N ARG A 461 22.74 -2.03 8.91
CA ARG A 461 22.07 -2.67 10.05
C ARG A 461 21.88 -4.17 9.88
N PHE A 462 21.88 -4.65 8.65
CA PHE A 462 21.70 -6.07 8.30
C PHE A 462 22.96 -6.73 7.77
N GLY A 463 24.08 -5.99 7.69
CA GLY A 463 25.31 -6.50 7.11
C GLY A 463 25.19 -6.76 5.59
N ILE A 464 24.26 -6.10 4.91
CA ILE A 464 24.12 -6.16 3.45
C ILE A 464 25.27 -5.38 2.83
N GLY A 465 26.05 -6.04 1.98
CA GLY A 465 27.26 -5.47 1.37
C GLY A 465 26.99 -4.68 0.10
N THR A 466 25.82 -4.81 -0.52
CA THR A 466 25.51 -4.22 -1.84
C THR A 466 24.16 -3.49 -1.79
N VAL A 467 24.17 -2.21 -2.19
CA VAL A 467 22.96 -1.42 -2.45
C VAL A 467 22.92 -1.08 -3.93
N VAL A 468 21.76 -1.25 -4.56
CA VAL A 468 21.51 -0.93 -5.97
C VAL A 468 20.48 0.18 -6.03
N VAL A 469 20.80 1.27 -6.71
CA VAL A 469 19.86 2.36 -7.00
C VAL A 469 19.61 2.40 -8.48
N PRO A 470 18.45 1.93 -8.97
CA PRO A 470 18.13 1.86 -10.40
C PRO A 470 18.18 3.24 -11.07
N ALA A 471 18.33 3.27 -12.39
CA ALA A 471 18.01 4.47 -13.15
C ALA A 471 16.54 4.85 -12.89
N HIS A 472 16.25 6.15 -12.87
CA HIS A 472 14.89 6.67 -12.59
C HIS A 472 14.28 6.13 -11.28
N CYS A 473 15.11 5.97 -10.24
CA CYS A 473 14.68 5.42 -8.96
C CYS A 473 13.53 6.19 -8.31
N GLY A 474 13.36 7.47 -8.59
CA GLY A 474 12.23 8.28 -8.09
C GLY A 474 10.88 7.98 -8.73
N VAL A 475 10.86 7.24 -9.84
CA VAL A 475 9.64 6.81 -10.57
C VAL A 475 9.67 5.30 -10.87
N ALA A 476 10.39 4.53 -10.05
CA ALA A 476 10.62 3.11 -10.27
C ALA A 476 9.31 2.30 -10.38
N SER A 477 8.28 2.65 -9.62
CA SER A 477 6.95 2.01 -9.73
C SER A 477 6.36 2.19 -11.13
N ALA A 478 6.36 3.40 -11.68
CA ALA A 478 5.88 3.64 -13.04
C ALA A 478 6.75 2.91 -14.10
N ALA A 479 8.07 2.81 -13.88
CA ALA A 479 8.97 2.03 -14.74
C ALA A 479 8.68 0.52 -14.66
N GLY A 480 8.39 -0.01 -13.48
CA GLY A 480 8.02 -1.41 -13.27
C GLY A 480 6.72 -1.80 -13.99
N LEU A 481 5.80 -0.86 -14.21
CA LEU A 481 4.58 -1.10 -14.98
C LEU A 481 4.87 -1.47 -16.44
N LEU A 482 5.97 -0.96 -17.01
CA LEU A 482 6.36 -1.28 -18.39
C LEU A 482 6.72 -2.76 -18.57
N THR A 483 7.21 -3.41 -17.51
CA THR A 483 7.62 -4.82 -17.51
C THR A 483 6.50 -5.77 -17.09
N GLY A 484 5.36 -5.25 -16.61
CA GLY A 484 4.22 -6.03 -16.14
C GLY A 484 3.67 -6.96 -17.23
N ALA A 485 3.72 -8.27 -16.98
CA ALA A 485 3.15 -9.27 -17.87
C ALA A 485 1.62 -9.33 -17.73
N LEU A 486 0.92 -9.59 -18.84
CA LEU A 486 -0.50 -9.94 -18.76
C LEU A 486 -0.61 -11.24 -17.97
N SER A 487 -1.17 -11.17 -16.76
CA SER A 487 -1.36 -12.38 -15.96
C SER A 487 -2.54 -12.24 -15.01
N THR A 488 -3.17 -13.34 -14.71
CA THR A 488 -4.25 -13.42 -13.73
C THR A 488 -4.17 -14.70 -12.92
N ASP A 489 -4.62 -14.60 -11.69
CA ASP A 489 -4.69 -15.71 -10.75
C ASP A 489 -6.14 -16.23 -10.65
N ARG A 490 -6.31 -17.56 -10.53
CA ARG A 490 -7.58 -18.19 -10.24
C ARG A 490 -7.40 -19.27 -9.18
N VAL A 491 -8.40 -19.41 -8.32
CA VAL A 491 -8.42 -20.39 -7.24
C VAL A 491 -9.79 -21.06 -7.15
N LEU A 492 -9.81 -22.30 -6.73
CA LEU A 492 -11.03 -23.00 -6.34
C LEU A 492 -10.74 -23.90 -5.15
N SER A 493 -11.43 -23.70 -4.03
CA SER A 493 -11.38 -24.66 -2.92
C SER A 493 -12.26 -25.88 -3.20
N ARG A 494 -11.63 -27.04 -3.15
CA ARG A 494 -12.31 -28.31 -3.26
C ARG A 494 -11.51 -29.37 -2.52
N LEU A 495 -11.96 -29.72 -1.31
CA LEU A 495 -11.25 -30.66 -0.45
C LEU A 495 -11.05 -32.01 -1.17
N ASP A 496 -9.77 -32.43 -1.31
CA ASP A 496 -9.36 -33.67 -1.96
C ASP A 496 -10.16 -33.95 -3.23
N ALA A 497 -10.16 -33.01 -4.19
CA ALA A 497 -10.90 -33.19 -5.45
C ALA A 497 -10.62 -34.54 -6.09
N PRO A 498 -11.64 -35.30 -6.48
CA PRO A 498 -11.46 -36.62 -7.08
C PRO A 498 -10.72 -36.58 -8.43
N ASP A 499 -10.86 -35.48 -9.15
CA ASP A 499 -10.12 -35.17 -10.39
C ASP A 499 -9.51 -33.77 -10.34
N PRO A 500 -8.29 -33.62 -9.80
CA PRO A 500 -7.58 -32.35 -9.83
C PRO A 500 -7.32 -31.80 -11.24
N SER A 501 -7.19 -32.67 -12.24
CA SER A 501 -6.90 -32.24 -13.62
C SER A 501 -8.09 -31.53 -14.23
N ALA A 502 -9.31 -31.98 -13.97
CA ALA A 502 -10.52 -31.26 -14.39
C ALA A 502 -10.64 -29.89 -13.72
N VAL A 503 -10.28 -29.79 -12.42
CA VAL A 503 -10.26 -28.49 -11.72
C VAL A 503 -9.28 -27.53 -12.38
N PHE A 504 -8.03 -27.96 -12.62
CA PHE A 504 -7.03 -27.11 -13.28
C PHE A 504 -7.43 -26.72 -14.71
N THR A 505 -8.09 -27.62 -15.44
CA THR A 505 -8.59 -27.33 -16.79
C THR A 505 -9.66 -26.24 -16.76
N SER A 506 -10.62 -26.30 -15.83
CA SER A 506 -11.64 -25.27 -15.66
C SER A 506 -11.02 -23.91 -15.31
N LEU A 507 -10.15 -23.87 -14.28
CA LEU A 507 -9.48 -22.65 -13.86
C LEU A 507 -8.62 -22.04 -14.98
N THR A 508 -7.95 -22.88 -15.78
CA THR A 508 -7.15 -22.41 -16.92
C THR A 508 -8.04 -21.80 -18.00
N ALA A 509 -9.18 -22.40 -18.30
CA ALA A 509 -10.13 -21.85 -19.26
C ALA A 509 -10.71 -20.50 -18.81
N GLU A 510 -11.05 -20.38 -17.52
CA GLU A 510 -11.53 -19.13 -16.93
C GLU A 510 -10.47 -18.02 -17.00
N ALA A 511 -9.23 -18.32 -16.61
CA ALA A 511 -8.13 -17.35 -16.66
C ALA A 511 -7.78 -16.93 -18.09
N ALA A 512 -7.84 -17.86 -19.04
CA ALA A 512 -7.64 -17.58 -20.46
C ALA A 512 -8.73 -16.65 -21.02
N ALA A 513 -9.98 -16.86 -20.62
CA ALA A 513 -11.09 -16.00 -20.98
C ALA A 513 -10.94 -14.58 -20.38
N ASP A 514 -10.45 -14.47 -19.14
CA ASP A 514 -10.18 -13.18 -18.49
C ASP A 514 -9.15 -12.34 -19.25
N LEU A 515 -8.11 -12.98 -19.76
CA LEU A 515 -7.04 -12.31 -20.51
C LEU A 515 -7.29 -12.22 -22.03
N GLY A 516 -8.34 -12.89 -22.53
CA GLY A 516 -8.64 -12.95 -23.95
C GLY A 516 -7.57 -13.69 -24.77
N VAL A 517 -6.94 -14.73 -24.19
CA VAL A 517 -5.89 -15.53 -24.84
C VAL A 517 -6.28 -17.01 -24.89
N SER A 518 -5.59 -17.78 -25.75
CA SER A 518 -5.69 -19.24 -25.72
C SER A 518 -4.57 -19.82 -24.83
N PRO A 519 -4.85 -20.83 -23.98
CA PRO A 519 -3.80 -21.52 -23.25
C PRO A 519 -2.74 -22.19 -24.13
N SER A 520 -3.04 -22.39 -25.42
CA SER A 520 -2.13 -22.94 -26.43
C SER A 520 -1.34 -21.90 -27.22
N ASP A 521 -1.58 -20.60 -26.98
CA ASP A 521 -0.85 -19.54 -27.66
C ASP A 521 0.63 -19.58 -27.29
N PRO A 522 1.53 -19.31 -28.24
CA PRO A 522 2.97 -19.28 -27.98
C PRO A 522 3.35 -18.33 -26.85
N GLY A 523 4.10 -18.85 -25.89
CA GLY A 523 4.56 -18.06 -24.75
C GLY A 523 3.56 -17.93 -23.59
N VAL A 524 2.34 -18.46 -23.70
CA VAL A 524 1.43 -18.58 -22.56
C VAL A 524 1.94 -19.64 -21.60
N VAL A 525 2.10 -19.26 -20.33
CA VAL A 525 2.57 -20.13 -19.26
C VAL A 525 1.49 -20.29 -18.22
N VAL A 526 1.19 -21.55 -17.83
CA VAL A 526 0.26 -21.86 -16.75
C VAL A 526 1.02 -22.51 -15.60
N THR A 527 1.17 -21.74 -14.51
CA THR A 527 1.74 -22.27 -13.26
C THR A 527 0.61 -22.82 -12.40
N ARG A 528 0.81 -24.03 -11.86
CA ARG A 528 -0.19 -24.72 -11.02
C ARG A 528 0.37 -24.92 -9.62
N SER A 529 -0.43 -24.63 -8.63
CA SER A 529 -0.12 -24.86 -7.21
C SER A 529 -1.35 -25.38 -6.47
N VAL A 530 -1.13 -25.88 -5.27
CA VAL A 530 -2.19 -26.42 -4.41
C VAL A 530 -1.91 -26.05 -2.97
N ASP A 531 -2.96 -25.68 -2.24
CA ASP A 531 -2.88 -25.48 -0.80
C ASP A 531 -3.05 -26.82 -0.10
N VAL A 532 -2.10 -27.15 0.75
CA VAL A 532 -2.00 -28.44 1.45
C VAL A 532 -1.92 -28.18 2.94
N ARG A 533 -2.61 -29.00 3.72
CA ARG A 533 -2.52 -28.98 5.19
C ARG A 533 -2.43 -30.41 5.73
N PHE A 534 -2.01 -30.55 6.98
CA PHE A 534 -2.26 -31.80 7.69
C PHE A 534 -3.75 -31.96 7.94
N LYS A 535 -4.26 -33.16 7.81
CA LYS A 535 -5.67 -33.47 8.03
C LYS A 535 -6.12 -33.01 9.42
N GLY A 536 -7.21 -32.22 9.44
CA GLY A 536 -7.74 -31.63 10.66
C GLY A 536 -7.08 -30.29 11.10
N GLN A 537 -6.04 -29.81 10.43
CA GLN A 537 -5.50 -28.47 10.68
C GLN A 537 -6.34 -27.39 10.00
N SER A 538 -6.30 -26.19 10.56
CA SER A 538 -6.97 -25.01 10.00
C SER A 538 -6.08 -24.22 9.04
N HIS A 539 -4.76 -24.36 9.12
CA HIS A 539 -3.80 -23.64 8.28
C HIS A 539 -3.27 -24.55 7.15
N ASP A 540 -3.14 -23.97 5.99
CA ASP A 540 -2.61 -24.60 4.77
C ASP A 540 -1.36 -23.85 4.30
N LEU A 541 -0.54 -24.52 3.49
CA LEU A 541 0.61 -23.97 2.80
C LEU A 541 0.50 -24.26 1.31
N THR A 542 0.79 -23.27 0.49
CA THR A 542 0.81 -23.42 -0.96
C THR A 542 2.10 -24.10 -1.42
N VAL A 543 1.98 -25.14 -2.22
CA VAL A 543 3.11 -25.85 -2.85
C VAL A 543 2.86 -26.06 -4.34
N SER A 544 3.93 -26.15 -5.14
CA SER A 544 3.83 -26.43 -6.58
C SER A 544 3.17 -27.77 -6.82
N TRP A 545 2.19 -27.79 -7.73
CA TRP A 545 1.43 -28.96 -8.09
C TRP A 545 2.26 -30.06 -8.75
N THR A 546 1.95 -31.31 -8.44
CA THR A 546 2.38 -32.51 -9.14
C THR A 546 1.30 -33.58 -8.99
N PRO A 547 1.09 -34.46 -9.97
CA PRO A 547 0.11 -35.57 -9.87
C PRO A 547 0.45 -36.60 -8.79
N SER A 548 1.75 -36.77 -8.44
CA SER A 548 2.15 -37.72 -7.40
C SER A 548 1.87 -37.13 -6.00
N ARG A 549 0.97 -37.78 -5.26
CA ARG A 549 0.64 -37.40 -3.88
C ARG A 549 1.84 -37.54 -2.94
N GLU A 550 2.74 -38.49 -3.21
CA GLU A 550 3.96 -38.70 -2.43
C GLU A 550 4.93 -37.52 -2.59
N VAL A 551 5.17 -37.09 -3.84
CA VAL A 551 6.02 -35.93 -4.13
C VAL A 551 5.39 -34.65 -3.57
N LEU A 552 4.07 -34.53 -3.65
CA LEU A 552 3.33 -33.40 -3.08
C LEU A 552 3.48 -33.34 -1.56
N ALA A 553 3.34 -34.49 -0.88
CA ALA A 553 3.55 -34.61 0.56
C ALA A 553 5.00 -34.23 0.94
N ALA A 554 5.99 -34.71 0.19
CA ALA A 554 7.39 -34.36 0.42
C ALA A 554 7.64 -32.84 0.28
N ARG A 555 7.08 -32.19 -0.76
CA ARG A 555 7.15 -30.72 -0.94
C ARG A 555 6.49 -29.98 0.21
N PHE A 556 5.31 -30.44 0.62
CA PHE A 556 4.59 -29.83 1.76
C PHE A 556 5.38 -29.97 3.06
N PHE A 557 5.95 -31.15 3.36
CA PHE A 557 6.72 -31.36 4.57
C PHE A 557 7.99 -30.49 4.60
N ALA A 558 8.69 -30.37 3.48
CA ALA A 558 9.86 -29.50 3.37
C ALA A 558 9.46 -28.01 3.58
N ARG A 559 8.35 -27.59 2.96
CA ARG A 559 7.83 -26.22 3.15
C ARG A 559 7.33 -25.98 4.56
N TYR A 560 6.72 -26.97 5.19
CA TYR A 560 6.27 -26.89 6.57
C TYR A 560 7.45 -26.72 7.55
N GLU A 561 8.51 -27.48 7.33
CA GLU A 561 9.74 -27.38 8.13
C GLU A 561 10.43 -26.01 7.91
N GLU A 562 10.51 -25.53 6.69
CA GLU A 562 11.04 -24.20 6.38
C GLU A 562 10.26 -23.08 7.09
N VAL A 563 8.92 -23.18 7.07
CA VAL A 563 8.04 -22.12 7.63
C VAL A 563 7.97 -22.15 9.15
N TYR A 564 7.89 -23.34 9.73
CA TYR A 564 7.63 -23.50 11.17
C TYR A 564 8.82 -24.01 11.97
N GLY A 565 9.91 -24.41 11.32
CA GLY A 565 11.08 -24.98 11.97
C GLY A 565 10.85 -26.38 12.57
N ILE A 566 9.76 -27.06 12.19
CA ILE A 566 9.34 -28.35 12.76
C ILE A 566 9.23 -29.39 11.65
N ALA A 567 10.04 -30.43 11.75
CA ALA A 567 9.98 -31.60 10.87
C ALA A 567 8.79 -32.48 11.25
N GLN A 568 7.60 -32.21 10.74
CA GLN A 568 6.38 -32.98 10.97
C GLN A 568 6.07 -33.85 9.75
N ARG A 569 5.51 -35.03 9.98
CA ARG A 569 4.98 -35.97 8.98
C ARG A 569 3.58 -36.38 9.37
N GLY A 570 2.71 -36.67 8.39
CA GLY A 570 1.35 -37.08 8.68
C GLY A 570 0.49 -37.16 7.42
N GLU A 571 -0.78 -37.52 7.59
CA GLU A 571 -1.76 -37.50 6.51
C GLU A 571 -2.04 -36.06 6.07
N ILE A 572 -1.98 -35.82 4.77
CA ILE A 572 -2.24 -34.51 4.16
C ILE A 572 -3.61 -34.45 3.50
N GLU A 573 -4.19 -33.25 3.45
CA GLU A 573 -5.44 -32.91 2.77
C GLU A 573 -5.19 -31.77 1.79
N LEU A 574 -5.66 -31.92 0.54
CA LEU A 574 -5.62 -30.86 -0.45
C LEU A 574 -6.83 -29.94 -0.29
N VAL A 575 -6.62 -28.65 -0.19
CA VAL A 575 -7.66 -27.68 0.17
C VAL A 575 -8.12 -26.87 -1.04
N SER A 576 -7.19 -26.17 -1.70
CA SER A 576 -7.50 -25.29 -2.82
C SER A 576 -6.52 -25.52 -3.97
N TYR A 577 -7.02 -25.41 -5.18
CA TYR A 577 -6.27 -25.51 -6.42
C TYR A 577 -6.11 -24.13 -7.00
N ARG A 578 -4.88 -23.76 -7.34
CA ARG A 578 -4.53 -22.43 -7.83
C ARG A 578 -3.82 -22.50 -9.16
N ILE A 579 -4.12 -21.57 -10.04
CA ILE A 579 -3.33 -21.33 -11.22
C ILE A 579 -2.95 -19.86 -11.31
N ARG A 580 -1.81 -19.62 -11.93
CA ARG A 580 -1.45 -18.35 -12.53
C ARG A 580 -1.25 -18.57 -14.02
N LEU A 581 -2.00 -17.83 -14.84
CA LEU A 581 -1.83 -17.81 -16.28
C LEU A 581 -1.11 -16.50 -16.63
N THR A 582 0.01 -16.62 -17.33
CA THR A 582 0.81 -15.47 -17.79
C THR A 582 0.89 -15.55 -19.31
N ALA A 583 0.50 -14.48 -19.96
CA ALA A 583 0.62 -14.32 -21.41
C ALA A 583 1.78 -13.38 -21.76
N PRO A 584 2.50 -13.61 -22.87
CA PRO A 584 3.56 -12.73 -23.28
C PRO A 584 2.96 -11.35 -23.61
N THR A 585 3.59 -10.33 -23.08
CA THR A 585 3.44 -8.97 -23.61
C THR A 585 4.41 -8.80 -24.77
N ALA A 586 4.19 -7.82 -25.64
CA ALA A 586 5.25 -7.39 -26.56
C ALA A 586 6.57 -7.25 -25.76
N PRO A 587 7.74 -7.61 -26.33
CA PRO A 587 8.98 -7.59 -25.59
C PRO A 587 9.12 -6.26 -24.86
N PRO A 588 9.60 -6.26 -23.61
CA PRO A 588 9.83 -5.04 -22.87
C PRO A 588 10.69 -4.12 -23.72
N PRO A 589 10.42 -2.81 -23.72
CA PRO A 589 11.31 -1.87 -24.36
C PRO A 589 12.71 -2.09 -23.79
N ASP A 590 13.71 -2.06 -24.67
CA ASP A 590 15.12 -2.17 -24.25
C ASP A 590 15.36 -1.06 -23.22
N THR A 591 15.63 -1.45 -21.98
CA THR A 591 15.83 -0.51 -20.86
C THR A 591 17.20 0.17 -20.91
N THR A 592 17.96 -0.03 -21.99
CA THR A 592 19.19 0.71 -22.23
C THR A 592 18.84 2.19 -22.41
N PRO A 593 19.34 3.09 -21.57
CA PRO A 593 19.00 4.51 -21.67
C PRO A 593 19.51 5.06 -23.02
N PRO A 594 18.75 5.96 -23.68
CA PRO A 594 19.22 6.61 -24.87
C PRO A 594 20.47 7.43 -24.56
N PRO A 595 21.43 7.55 -25.51
CA PRO A 595 22.48 8.55 -25.39
C PRO A 595 21.81 9.91 -25.22
N HIS A 596 22.23 10.69 -24.24
CA HIS A 596 21.63 11.95 -23.85
C HIS A 596 21.28 12.82 -25.05
N ALA A 597 19.99 13.08 -25.28
CA ALA A 597 19.57 14.33 -25.85
C ALA A 597 19.91 15.43 -24.84
N ALA A 598 20.68 16.41 -25.25
CA ALA A 598 21.12 17.53 -24.44
C ALA A 598 19.93 18.05 -23.61
N THR A 599 20.11 18.13 -22.31
CA THR A 599 19.17 18.72 -21.37
C THR A 599 18.79 20.10 -21.92
N PRO A 600 17.52 20.41 -22.15
CA PRO A 600 17.14 21.79 -22.40
C PRO A 600 17.53 22.54 -21.12
N THR A 601 18.39 23.54 -21.24
CA THR A 601 18.65 24.51 -20.17
C THR A 601 17.29 24.93 -19.61
N ALA A 602 17.09 24.70 -18.33
CA ALA A 602 15.87 25.04 -17.63
C ALA A 602 15.69 26.56 -17.62
N ASP A 603 15.01 27.05 -18.66
CA ASP A 603 14.26 28.30 -18.60
C ASP A 603 12.79 27.88 -18.43
N THR A 604 12.50 27.28 -17.30
CA THR A 604 11.16 26.96 -16.85
C THR A 604 10.79 27.92 -15.75
N THR A 605 10.42 29.10 -16.16
CA THR A 605 9.43 29.86 -15.41
C THR A 605 8.21 28.95 -15.29
N PRO A 606 7.73 28.62 -14.07
CA PRO A 606 6.48 27.88 -13.91
C PRO A 606 5.39 28.70 -14.64
N PRO A 607 4.44 28.05 -15.30
CA PRO A 607 3.34 28.77 -15.92
C PRO A 607 2.71 29.66 -14.85
N PRO A 608 2.42 30.92 -15.16
CA PRO A 608 1.83 31.83 -14.19
C PRO A 608 0.56 31.16 -13.67
N HIS A 609 0.41 31.18 -12.35
CA HIS A 609 -0.86 30.84 -11.72
C HIS A 609 -1.95 31.56 -12.49
N ALA A 610 -2.86 30.81 -13.09
CA ALA A 610 -4.07 31.37 -13.64
C ALA A 610 -4.79 32.04 -12.48
N THR A 611 -4.66 33.37 -12.40
CA THR A 611 -5.49 34.18 -11.56
C THR A 611 -6.91 33.89 -12.00
N ALA A 612 -7.68 33.22 -11.15
CA ALA A 612 -9.11 33.09 -11.34
C ALA A 612 -9.68 34.50 -11.41
N THR A 613 -9.99 34.95 -12.63
CA THR A 613 -10.86 36.07 -12.84
C THR A 613 -12.20 35.68 -12.25
N THR A 614 -12.56 36.36 -11.17
CA THR A 614 -13.90 36.32 -10.60
C THR A 614 -14.90 36.70 -11.69
N ALA A 615 -15.49 35.67 -12.30
CA ALA A 615 -16.70 35.86 -13.08
C ALA A 615 -17.82 36.06 -12.06
N ASP A 616 -18.37 37.28 -12.12
CA ASP A 616 -19.57 37.70 -11.46
C ASP A 616 -20.73 36.79 -11.90
N THR A 617 -21.11 35.82 -11.06
CA THR A 617 -22.32 35.03 -11.23
C THR A 617 -23.26 35.36 -10.10
N THR A 618 -24.15 36.31 -10.41
CA THR A 618 -25.39 36.51 -9.69
C THR A 618 -26.11 35.16 -9.45
N PRO A 619 -26.56 34.88 -8.23
CA PRO A 619 -27.32 33.66 -7.95
C PRO A 619 -28.71 33.73 -8.57
N PRO A 620 -29.28 32.61 -9.06
CA PRO A 620 -30.64 32.58 -9.52
C PRO A 620 -31.61 32.72 -8.33
N PRO A 621 -32.86 33.23 -8.54
CA PRO A 621 -33.77 33.56 -7.48
C PRO A 621 -34.31 32.31 -6.75
N ASP A 622 -34.54 32.50 -5.45
CA ASP A 622 -35.07 31.56 -4.48
C ASP A 622 -36.26 30.73 -4.99
N ALA A 623 -36.14 29.43 -4.91
CA ALA A 623 -37.28 28.50 -4.93
C ALA A 623 -37.86 28.41 -3.53
N ALA A 624 -39.16 28.74 -3.45
CA ALA A 624 -39.97 28.85 -2.28
C ALA A 624 -39.87 27.64 -1.32
N THR A 625 -39.63 27.95 -0.09
CA THR A 625 -39.75 27.05 1.09
C THR A 625 -41.23 26.67 1.29
N PRO A 626 -41.60 25.40 1.46
CA PRO A 626 -42.91 25.05 1.95
C PRO A 626 -42.96 25.23 3.47
N THR A 627 -43.88 26.03 3.90
CA THR A 627 -44.29 26.23 5.31
C THR A 627 -44.71 24.90 5.94
N ALA A 628 -44.07 24.56 7.06
CA ALA A 628 -44.49 23.46 7.93
C ALA A 628 -45.80 23.80 8.62
N ASP A 629 -46.83 23.01 8.35
CA ASP A 629 -48.11 23.05 9.05
C ASP A 629 -48.00 22.13 10.28
N THR A 630 -48.14 22.73 11.44
CA THR A 630 -48.18 22.09 12.76
C THR A 630 -49.57 21.54 13.01
N THR A 631 -49.74 20.25 12.87
CA THR A 631 -50.87 19.55 13.45
C THR A 631 -50.42 18.45 14.38
N THR A 632 -50.66 18.64 15.65
CA THR A 632 -50.51 17.70 16.75
C THR A 632 -51.44 16.48 16.54
N PRO A 633 -50.96 15.23 16.66
CA PRO A 633 -51.84 14.08 16.77
C PRO A 633 -52.24 13.84 18.23
N PRO A 634 -53.46 13.28 18.47
CA PRO A 634 -54.01 13.09 19.79
C PRO A 634 -53.44 11.85 20.50
N ASP A 635 -53.54 11.90 21.83
CA ASP A 635 -53.23 10.89 22.84
C ASP A 635 -53.60 9.45 22.44
N ALA A 636 -52.64 8.55 22.50
CA ALA A 636 -52.85 7.10 22.49
C ALA A 636 -52.67 6.57 23.91
N THR A 637 -53.76 6.12 24.46
CA THR A 637 -53.97 5.44 25.73
C THR A 637 -53.09 4.20 25.89
N THR A 638 -52.47 4.10 27.03
CA THR A 638 -51.72 2.95 27.58
C THR A 638 -52.62 1.73 27.78
N PRO A 639 -52.20 0.51 27.36
CA PRO A 639 -52.77 -0.71 27.91
C PRO A 639 -51.90 -1.23 29.07
N THR A 640 -52.56 -1.50 30.17
CA THR A 640 -52.08 -2.17 31.39
C THR A 640 -51.50 -3.55 31.10
N ALA A 641 -50.38 -3.82 31.76
CA ALA A 641 -49.74 -5.14 31.82
C ALA A 641 -50.59 -6.12 32.65
N ASP A 642 -50.92 -7.27 32.08
CA ASP A 642 -51.46 -8.42 32.82
C ASP A 642 -50.33 -9.47 32.94
N THR A 643 -49.99 -9.75 34.19
CA THR A 643 -48.94 -10.72 34.59
C THR A 643 -49.61 -12.04 34.94
N THR A 644 -49.38 -13.04 34.13
CA THR A 644 -49.56 -14.44 34.54
C THR A 644 -48.34 -15.29 34.11
N PRO A 645 -47.74 -16.08 35.03
CA PRO A 645 -46.59 -16.95 34.69
C PRO A 645 -47.08 -18.28 34.06
N PRO A 646 -46.32 -18.89 33.14
CA PRO A 646 -46.63 -20.21 32.60
C PRO A 646 -46.20 -21.32 33.57
N PRO A 647 -46.84 -22.51 33.52
CA PRO A 647 -46.64 -23.58 34.47
C PRO A 647 -45.39 -24.46 34.15
N ASP A 648 -44.87 -25.04 35.22
CA ASP A 648 -43.78 -26.02 35.30
C ASP A 648 -43.81 -27.12 34.24
N ALA A 649 -42.67 -27.36 33.60
CA ALA A 649 -42.43 -28.53 32.77
C ALA A 649 -41.62 -29.58 33.56
N THR A 650 -42.24 -30.69 33.66
CA THR A 650 -41.86 -31.95 34.28
C THR A 650 -40.52 -32.52 33.79
N THR A 651 -39.79 -33.07 34.74
CA THR A 651 -38.61 -33.92 34.67
C THR A 651 -38.71 -35.11 33.70
N PRO A 652 -37.69 -35.48 32.93
CA PRO A 652 -37.63 -36.79 32.25
C PRO A 652 -36.93 -37.83 33.12
N PRO A 653 -37.22 -39.12 32.89
CA PRO A 653 -36.78 -40.22 33.77
C PRO A 653 -35.37 -40.77 33.48
N ASP A 654 -34.82 -41.40 34.48
CA ASP A 654 -33.57 -42.18 34.56
C ASP A 654 -33.31 -43.13 33.38
N ALA A 655 -32.09 -43.11 32.87
CA ALA A 655 -31.54 -44.24 32.10
C ALA A 655 -30.23 -44.73 32.73
N THR A 656 -30.32 -45.94 33.19
CA THR A 656 -29.33 -46.79 33.85
C THR A 656 -28.03 -47.01 33.03
N THR A 657 -26.93 -46.82 33.74
CA THR A 657 -25.66 -47.59 33.82
C THR A 657 -25.36 -48.70 32.81
N THR A 658 -24.21 -48.63 32.17
CA THR A 658 -23.20 -49.71 32.05
C THR A 658 -21.85 -49.09 31.71
N ALA A 659 -20.83 -49.35 32.58
CA ALA A 659 -19.43 -49.07 32.36
C ALA A 659 -18.72 -50.21 31.66
N PRO A 660 -17.67 -50.03 30.91
CA PRO A 660 -16.62 -51.01 30.62
C PRO A 660 -15.30 -50.65 31.34
N PRO A 661 -14.39 -51.63 31.47
CA PRO A 661 -13.37 -51.67 32.50
C PRO A 661 -11.97 -51.15 32.10
N ASP A 662 -11.25 -50.74 33.13
CA ASP A 662 -9.80 -50.70 33.36
C ASP A 662 -8.80 -50.47 32.19
N ALA A 663 -8.05 -49.38 32.34
CA ALA A 663 -6.69 -49.23 31.88
C ALA A 663 -5.81 -48.57 32.97
N PRO A 664 -4.52 -48.91 33.06
CA PRO A 664 -3.73 -48.71 34.27
C PRO A 664 -3.13 -47.32 34.39
N SER A 665 -3.04 -46.94 35.65
CA SER A 665 -2.37 -45.78 36.26
C SER A 665 -0.88 -45.67 35.89
N ALA A 666 -0.47 -44.46 35.45
CA ALA A 666 0.90 -44.00 35.55
C ALA A 666 0.90 -42.63 36.23
N ALA A 667 1.53 -42.55 37.36
CA ALA A 667 1.67 -41.38 38.17
C ALA A 667 2.64 -40.35 37.57
N PRO A 668 2.42 -39.03 37.73
CA PRO A 668 3.40 -38.03 37.34
C PRO A 668 4.44 -37.80 38.47
N VAL A 669 5.70 -37.79 38.08
CA VAL A 669 6.85 -37.36 38.87
C VAL A 669 6.86 -35.85 38.95
N ALA A 670 6.87 -35.31 40.18
CA ALA A 670 7.06 -33.91 40.50
C ALA A 670 8.55 -33.51 40.46
N PRO A 671 8.91 -32.34 39.99
CA PRO A 671 10.24 -31.80 40.23
C PRO A 671 10.28 -30.96 41.49
N ASP A 672 11.39 -31.15 42.17
CA ASP A 672 11.88 -30.65 43.43
C ASP A 672 11.86 -29.12 43.57
N ARG A 673 11.34 -28.62 44.71
CA ARG A 673 11.43 -27.23 45.14
C ARG A 673 12.53 -27.12 46.19
N SER A 674 13.60 -26.45 45.90
CA SER A 674 14.49 -25.92 46.94
C SER A 674 14.84 -24.44 46.67
N THR A 675 14.37 -23.62 47.61
CA THR A 675 14.97 -22.41 48.19
C THR A 675 15.22 -21.18 47.29
N LEU A 676 14.41 -20.14 47.54
CA LEU A 676 14.90 -18.81 47.91
C LEU A 676 13.73 -17.97 48.45
N ALA A 677 13.92 -17.42 49.64
CA ALA A 677 12.97 -16.65 50.41
C ALA A 677 12.86 -15.18 49.89
N PRO A 678 11.70 -14.49 50.09
CA PRO A 678 11.54 -13.09 49.73
C PRO A 678 11.97 -12.13 50.84
N ALA A 679 12.57 -11.00 50.46
CA ALA A 679 12.83 -9.85 51.34
C ALA A 679 11.64 -8.86 51.26
N PRO A 680 11.39 -8.07 52.34
CA PRO A 680 10.12 -7.36 52.54
C PRO A 680 10.05 -5.99 51.91
N CYS A 681 8.83 -5.58 51.55
CA CYS A 681 8.44 -4.21 51.24
C CYS A 681 8.45 -3.28 52.44
N PRO A 682 8.75 -1.99 52.30
CA PRO A 682 8.26 -1.00 53.23
C PRO A 682 6.99 -0.30 52.68
N GLU A 683 5.99 -0.23 53.54
CA GLU A 683 4.83 0.67 53.50
C GLU A 683 5.30 2.11 53.64
N ASP A 684 4.81 3.03 52.80
CA ASP A 684 4.42 4.34 53.32
C ASP A 684 3.36 5.03 52.45
N SER A 685 2.40 5.51 53.18
CA SER A 685 1.17 6.20 52.78
C SER A 685 1.43 7.67 52.44
N THR A 686 0.77 8.21 51.37
CA THR A 686 0.05 9.48 51.45
C THR A 686 -0.65 9.81 50.11
N PRO A 687 -1.73 10.63 50.10
CA PRO A 687 -2.79 10.58 49.12
C PRO A 687 -2.66 11.55 47.94
N SER A 688 -3.23 11.16 46.81
CA SER A 688 -3.39 11.95 45.60
C SER A 688 -4.37 13.12 45.77
N PRO A 689 -4.20 14.27 45.12
CA PRO A 689 -5.23 15.23 44.89
C PRO A 689 -5.88 15.05 43.48
N SER A 690 -7.22 15.18 43.49
CA SER A 690 -8.09 15.18 42.32
C SER A 690 -7.88 16.42 41.43
N PRO A 691 -8.20 16.35 40.14
CA PRO A 691 -8.15 17.51 39.23
C PRO A 691 -9.44 18.36 39.33
N PRO A 692 -9.36 19.67 39.05
CA PRO A 692 -10.51 20.56 39.12
C PRO A 692 -11.37 20.54 37.84
N HIS A 693 -12.68 20.58 38.08
CA HIS A 693 -13.72 20.91 37.12
C HIS A 693 -13.61 22.38 36.66
N PHE A 694 -13.71 22.62 35.35
CA PHE A 694 -14.06 23.94 34.84
C PHE A 694 -15.45 23.91 34.23
N GLY A 695 -16.29 24.79 34.87
CA GLY A 695 -17.66 25.04 34.48
C GLY A 695 -17.78 26.10 33.38
N ALA A 696 -18.85 25.99 32.64
CA ALA A 696 -19.29 26.93 31.63
C ALA A 696 -19.72 28.27 32.26
N GLY A 697 -19.39 29.38 31.59
CA GLY A 697 -19.88 30.71 31.90
C GLY A 697 -19.99 31.57 30.64
N ALA A 698 -21.22 31.98 30.36
CA ALA A 698 -21.66 32.72 29.18
C ALA A 698 -21.47 34.25 29.31
N ALA A 699 -21.34 34.88 28.17
CA ALA A 699 -21.80 36.19 27.73
C ALA A 699 -21.22 37.48 28.37
N ARG A 700 -20.70 38.39 27.55
CA ARG A 700 -21.39 39.64 27.15
C ARG A 700 -20.62 40.49 26.16
N ARG A 701 -21.37 41.16 25.32
CA ARG A 701 -21.07 42.14 24.27
C ARG A 701 -20.34 43.40 24.82
N GLY A 702 -19.54 44.02 23.94
CA GLY A 702 -19.07 45.39 24.13
C GLY A 702 -18.53 45.95 22.81
N THR A 703 -19.32 46.83 22.22
CA THR A 703 -19.09 47.70 21.06
C THR A 703 -18.05 48.80 21.34
N ALA A 704 -17.21 49.14 20.36
CA ALA A 704 -16.89 50.53 19.94
C ALA A 704 -15.82 50.58 18.84
N GLU A 705 -16.16 51.10 17.72
CA GLU A 705 -15.31 51.89 16.80
C GLU A 705 -15.25 53.37 17.28
N PRO A 706 -14.56 54.38 16.64
CA PRO A 706 -13.68 54.36 15.47
C PRO A 706 -12.48 55.32 15.65
N GLY A 707 -11.61 55.44 14.56
CA GLY A 707 -10.77 56.64 14.42
C GLY A 707 -9.46 56.40 13.63
N ALA A 708 -9.50 56.60 12.34
CA ALA A 708 -8.84 57.57 11.49
C ALA A 708 -7.33 57.86 11.76
N THR A 709 -6.40 57.69 10.84
CA THR A 709 -5.94 58.66 9.80
C THR A 709 -4.67 58.14 9.10
N ARG A 710 -4.72 58.18 7.78
CA ARG A 710 -3.72 58.50 6.76
C ARG A 710 -2.29 58.82 7.20
N THR A 711 -1.29 58.20 6.49
CA THR A 711 -0.36 58.96 5.58
C THR A 711 0.49 57.95 4.76
N ALA A 712 0.49 58.14 3.43
CA ALA A 712 1.56 57.69 2.56
C ALA A 712 2.65 58.79 2.46
N PRO A 713 3.87 58.45 2.15
CA PRO A 713 4.51 59.02 0.96
C PRO A 713 5.34 57.98 0.17
N SER A 714 5.29 58.08 -1.11
CA SER A 714 6.18 58.81 -2.03
C SER A 714 7.27 57.97 -2.65
N THR A 715 7.07 57.78 -3.94
CA THR A 715 7.94 57.46 -5.08
C THR A 715 9.41 57.83 -4.98
N ALA A 716 10.31 56.95 -5.39
CA ALA A 716 11.58 57.29 -6.01
C ALA A 716 12.06 56.16 -6.92
N THR A 717 12.03 56.41 -8.22
CA THR A 717 12.80 55.77 -9.27
C THR A 717 14.26 56.25 -9.22
N PRO A 718 15.23 55.44 -9.62
CA PRO A 718 16.27 55.98 -10.49
C PRO A 718 16.50 55.18 -11.77
N SER A 719 16.78 55.97 -12.76
CA SER A 719 17.12 55.70 -14.13
C SER A 719 18.46 55.01 -14.35
N GLY A 720 18.48 54.12 -15.32
CA GLY A 720 19.39 53.98 -16.45
C GLY A 720 20.90 53.90 -16.26
N ALA A 721 21.48 52.79 -16.75
CA ALA A 721 22.72 52.84 -17.55
C ALA A 721 22.77 51.58 -18.45
N ALA A 722 22.72 51.83 -19.72
CA ALA A 722 23.04 50.85 -20.79
C ALA A 722 24.56 50.64 -20.79
N GLY A 723 25.00 49.39 -20.87
CA GLY A 723 26.38 48.97 -21.07
C GLY A 723 26.45 47.89 -22.13
N ASP A 724 26.89 48.29 -23.27
CA ASP A 724 27.24 47.55 -24.48
C ASP A 724 28.25 46.42 -24.15
N ALA A 725 28.02 45.19 -24.56
CA ALA A 725 29.04 44.14 -24.56
C ALA A 725 28.93 43.32 -25.84
N THR A 726 29.86 43.66 -26.69
CA THR A 726 30.21 43.04 -27.96
C THR A 726 30.37 41.54 -27.91
N ALA A 727 29.81 40.89 -28.90
CA ALA A 727 30.04 39.50 -29.32
C ALA A 727 31.55 39.24 -29.51
N ARG A 728 32.05 38.16 -28.99
CA ARG A 728 33.27 37.48 -29.44
C ARG A 728 32.99 36.04 -29.79
N ASP A 729 33.12 35.81 -31.06
CA ASP A 729 33.32 34.49 -31.67
C ASP A 729 34.46 33.75 -30.99
N ALA A 730 34.24 32.50 -30.60
CA ALA A 730 35.29 31.56 -30.21
C ALA A 730 35.01 30.22 -30.83
N THR A 731 35.81 29.95 -31.80
CA THR A 731 36.03 28.72 -32.55
C THR A 731 36.28 27.52 -31.63
N ALA A 732 35.77 26.37 -32.10
CA ALA A 732 35.91 25.04 -31.56
C ALA A 732 37.36 24.66 -31.21
N GLY A 733 37.55 24.10 -30.04
CA GLY A 733 38.73 23.37 -29.61
C GLY A 733 38.32 22.16 -28.80
N ASP A 734 38.47 20.98 -29.39
CA ASP A 734 38.38 19.67 -28.74
C ASP A 734 39.29 19.59 -27.53
N GLY A 735 38.69 19.36 -26.38
CA GLY A 735 39.37 19.04 -25.14
C GLY A 735 38.34 18.83 -24.07
N ALA A 736 37.93 17.58 -23.83
CA ALA A 736 37.10 17.21 -22.73
C ALA A 736 37.78 17.56 -21.41
N ALA A 737 37.64 18.81 -20.95
CA ALA A 737 37.96 19.20 -19.59
C ALA A 737 36.94 18.50 -18.67
N ALA A 738 37.40 17.54 -17.86
CA ALA A 738 36.60 16.94 -16.78
C ALA A 738 36.02 18.08 -15.94
N ALA A 739 34.69 18.19 -15.92
CA ALA A 739 34.01 19.20 -15.13
C ALA A 739 34.42 19.00 -13.66
N VAL A 740 34.96 20.04 -13.03
CA VAL A 740 35.33 20.01 -11.62
C VAL A 740 34.07 19.68 -10.83
N PRO A 741 34.06 18.60 -10.01
CA PRO A 741 32.88 18.22 -9.25
C PRO A 741 32.48 19.38 -8.33
N ARG A 742 31.17 19.71 -8.33
CA ARG A 742 30.62 20.66 -7.35
C ARG A 742 30.86 20.07 -5.96
N ALA A 743 31.32 20.89 -5.01
CA ALA A 743 31.43 20.50 -3.62
C ALA A 743 30.26 21.03 -2.83
N ARG A 744 29.82 20.25 -1.83
CA ARG A 744 28.75 20.62 -0.90
C ARG A 744 29.16 20.23 0.52
N ARG A 745 28.80 21.06 1.47
CA ARG A 745 28.94 20.71 2.88
C ARG A 745 27.82 19.73 3.26
N ALA A 746 28.19 18.51 3.64
CA ALA A 746 27.29 17.49 4.14
C ALA A 746 27.77 16.92 5.48
N TYR A 747 26.86 16.61 6.36
CA TYR A 747 27.14 16.14 7.72
C TYR A 747 27.29 14.63 7.75
N PHE A 748 28.43 14.16 8.26
CA PHE A 748 28.66 12.73 8.54
C PHE A 748 29.34 12.60 9.92
N PRO A 749 28.78 11.81 10.84
CA PRO A 749 29.38 11.62 12.16
C PRO A 749 30.79 11.02 12.07
N GLU A 750 31.06 10.17 11.07
CA GLU A 750 32.37 9.54 10.85
C GLU A 750 33.47 10.55 10.48
N THR A 751 33.09 11.72 10.00
CA THR A 751 34.03 12.83 9.70
C THR A 751 34.04 13.88 10.82
N ASN A 752 33.46 13.57 11.99
CA ASN A 752 33.28 14.50 13.11
C ASN A 752 32.47 15.78 12.74
N GLY A 753 31.50 15.66 11.86
CA GLY A 753 30.59 16.74 11.50
C GLY A 753 30.54 17.01 9.99
N TYR A 754 30.44 18.29 9.61
CA TYR A 754 30.40 18.67 8.20
C TYR A 754 31.73 18.48 7.49
N ALA A 755 31.63 17.82 6.32
CA ALA A 755 32.73 17.73 5.37
C ALA A 755 32.32 18.36 4.04
N ASP A 756 33.28 18.92 3.30
CA ASP A 756 33.07 19.27 1.89
C ASP A 756 33.16 18.00 1.05
N VAL A 757 32.03 17.56 0.53
CA VAL A 757 31.90 16.32 -0.23
C VAL A 757 31.68 16.60 -1.70
N PRO A 758 32.18 15.76 -2.61
CA PRO A 758 31.92 15.90 -4.04
C PRO A 758 30.44 15.61 -4.33
N VAL A 759 29.86 16.41 -5.21
CA VAL A 759 28.52 16.23 -5.74
C VAL A 759 28.63 15.82 -7.20
N HIS A 760 28.11 14.65 -7.51
CA HIS A 760 28.09 14.10 -8.85
C HIS A 760 26.66 13.96 -9.37
N THR A 761 26.54 13.83 -10.67
CA THR A 761 25.37 13.24 -11.33
C THR A 761 25.78 11.92 -11.92
N ARG A 762 24.82 11.08 -12.33
CA ARG A 762 25.17 9.81 -13.02
C ARG A 762 26.05 10.05 -14.25
N ASP A 763 25.89 11.18 -14.93
CA ASP A 763 26.66 11.55 -16.12
C ASP A 763 28.12 11.92 -15.79
N THR A 764 28.34 12.51 -14.63
CA THR A 764 29.68 12.90 -14.19
C THR A 764 30.44 11.79 -13.47
N MET A 765 29.81 10.63 -13.24
CA MET A 765 30.45 9.44 -12.66
C MET A 765 31.27 8.62 -13.67
N ALA A 766 31.77 9.21 -14.73
CA ALA A 766 32.44 8.56 -15.85
C ALA A 766 33.47 7.49 -15.45
N GLY A 767 33.01 6.23 -15.27
CA GLY A 767 33.85 5.02 -15.26
C GLY A 767 34.73 4.77 -14.03
N ALA A 768 34.92 5.72 -13.13
CA ALA A 768 35.73 5.54 -11.93
C ALA A 768 34.88 5.30 -10.68
N PRO A 769 35.26 4.38 -9.78
CA PRO A 769 34.61 4.22 -8.48
C PRO A 769 34.70 5.52 -7.67
N LEU A 770 33.58 5.95 -7.10
CA LEU A 770 33.45 7.13 -6.26
C LEU A 770 33.42 6.72 -4.78
N PRO A 771 34.51 6.93 -4.00
CA PRO A 771 34.48 6.64 -2.58
C PRO A 771 33.65 7.67 -1.82
N GLY A 772 32.93 7.20 -0.78
CA GLY A 772 32.29 8.10 0.18
C GLY A 772 33.28 8.75 1.16
N PRO A 773 32.94 9.92 1.75
CA PRO A 773 31.62 10.54 1.66
C PRO A 773 31.41 11.29 0.33
N ALA A 774 30.25 11.08 -0.31
CA ALA A 774 29.88 11.74 -1.56
C ALA A 774 28.34 11.82 -1.69
N VAL A 775 27.87 12.68 -2.59
CA VAL A 775 26.45 12.80 -2.94
C VAL A 775 26.31 12.67 -4.47
N ILE A 776 25.31 11.89 -4.89
CA ILE A 776 24.95 11.76 -6.32
C ILE A 776 23.52 12.28 -6.47
N GLU A 777 23.34 13.32 -7.26
CA GLU A 777 22.06 13.97 -7.53
C GLU A 777 21.45 13.47 -8.83
N ASP A 778 20.22 13.03 -8.76
CA ASP A 778 19.36 12.78 -9.91
C ASP A 778 18.19 13.77 -9.91
N ALA A 779 17.48 13.86 -11.03
CA ALA A 779 16.30 14.74 -11.14
C ALA A 779 15.17 14.34 -10.16
N GLU A 780 15.07 13.06 -9.83
CA GLU A 780 13.96 12.52 -9.03
C GLU A 780 14.37 12.13 -7.59
N SER A 781 15.67 12.01 -7.29
CA SER A 781 16.15 11.54 -5.99
C SER A 781 17.62 11.91 -5.76
N THR A 782 18.08 11.71 -4.55
CA THR A 782 19.48 11.90 -4.18
C THR A 782 20.05 10.64 -3.53
N ILE A 783 21.24 10.21 -3.93
CA ILE A 783 21.94 9.07 -3.36
C ILE A 783 23.04 9.61 -2.42
N VAL A 784 22.99 9.17 -1.17
CA VAL A 784 24.05 9.46 -0.19
C VAL A 784 25.03 8.29 -0.13
N VAL A 785 26.29 8.55 -0.37
CA VAL A 785 27.40 7.58 -0.26
C VAL A 785 28.13 7.88 1.06
N PRO A 786 27.87 7.13 2.16
CA PRO A 786 28.58 7.39 3.42
C PRO A 786 30.06 6.99 3.37
N PRO A 787 30.88 7.41 4.34
CA PRO A 787 32.23 6.88 4.52
C PRO A 787 32.21 5.34 4.63
N GLY A 788 33.19 4.69 4.03
CA GLY A 788 33.27 3.22 3.99
C GLY A 788 32.46 2.56 2.88
N TRP A 789 31.74 3.35 2.05
CA TRP A 789 31.06 2.87 0.85
C TRP A 789 31.73 3.42 -0.41
N THR A 790 31.58 2.69 -1.50
CA THR A 790 32.06 3.11 -2.82
C THR A 790 30.93 2.97 -3.83
N ALA A 791 30.67 4.02 -4.59
CA ALA A 791 29.65 4.03 -5.64
C ALA A 791 30.30 3.73 -7.01
N THR A 792 29.66 2.90 -7.82
CA THR A 792 30.02 2.62 -9.21
C THR A 792 28.79 2.74 -10.10
N LEU A 793 28.96 3.27 -11.30
CA LEU A 793 27.90 3.35 -12.30
C LEU A 793 27.94 2.12 -13.21
N ALA A 794 26.82 1.36 -13.25
CA ALA A 794 26.65 0.23 -14.15
C ALA A 794 26.26 0.68 -15.58
N GLU A 795 26.42 -0.20 -16.57
CA GLU A 795 25.98 0.05 -17.96
C GLU A 795 24.46 0.37 -18.04
N THR A 796 23.66 -0.23 -17.18
CA THR A 796 22.23 0.03 -17.01
C THR A 796 21.92 1.40 -16.40
N ARG A 797 22.96 2.20 -16.10
CA ARG A 797 22.91 3.46 -15.33
C ARG A 797 22.44 3.30 -13.89
N ALA A 798 22.30 2.09 -13.38
CA ALA A 798 22.13 1.86 -11.95
C ALA A 798 23.41 2.25 -11.21
N VAL A 799 23.24 2.87 -10.03
CA VAL A 799 24.37 3.12 -9.12
C VAL A 799 24.45 1.98 -8.13
N HIS A 800 25.58 1.30 -8.08
CA HIS A 800 25.86 0.26 -7.11
C HIS A 800 26.74 0.84 -6.00
N LEU A 801 26.25 0.78 -4.75
CA LEU A 801 27.06 1.07 -3.59
C LEU A 801 27.58 -0.26 -3.02
N THR A 802 28.90 -0.36 -2.86
CA THR A 802 29.54 -1.52 -2.24
C THR A 802 30.26 -1.08 -0.97
N ARG A 803 30.07 -1.86 0.10
CA ARG A 803 30.74 -1.58 1.37
C ARG A 803 32.18 -2.06 1.29
N SER A 804 33.11 -1.19 1.66
CA SER A 804 34.53 -1.55 1.74
C SER A 804 34.73 -2.56 2.87
N THR A 805 35.16 -3.77 2.54
CA THR A 805 35.61 -4.77 3.52
C THR A 805 36.99 -4.39 4.02
N THR A 806 37.10 -3.38 4.87
CA THR A 806 38.29 -3.27 5.72
C THR A 806 38.18 -4.36 6.78
N CYS A 807 39.07 -5.36 6.67
CA CYS A 807 39.34 -6.28 7.77
C CYS A 807 39.55 -5.44 9.05
N GLN A 808 38.62 -5.48 9.97
CA GLN A 808 38.91 -5.10 11.35
C GLN A 808 39.83 -6.20 11.92
N THR A 809 41.13 -6.06 11.68
CA THR A 809 42.13 -6.67 12.54
C THR A 809 42.37 -5.71 13.69
N SER A 810 41.75 -5.96 14.81
CA SER A 810 42.23 -5.65 16.15
C SER A 810 41.37 -6.34 17.21
#